data_178970260086e46868c4ee448954d2e3
#
_entry.id   178970260086e46868c4ee448954d2e3
#
_cell.length_a   1.000
_cell.length_b   1.000
_cell.length_c   1.000
_cell.angle_alpha   90.00
_cell.angle_beta   90.00
_cell.angle_gamma   90.00
#
_symmetry.space_group_name_H-M   'P 1'
#
loop_
_entity.id
_entity.type
_entity.pdbx_description
1 polymer ?
#
loop_
_entity_poly.entity_id
_entity_poly.type
_entity_poly.pdbx_seq_one_letter_code
_entity_poly.pdbx_strand_id
1 'polypeptide(L)'
;LLASSAASDVYKRQIVEGLVKVDQATLNGETKEATKTVNESGEAYNTKDLLNRCYVYRGTVVCSGEAYMEVKVVGDKTLFGELALEVQEDTRETPLQVKLAKLAKQISTFGYIGAIAIVVGVFARTLLGGNIPNTFMEWVNLSIEAITVAVTIIVCAVPEGLPMLTSILLSYQSMRMAKDNVLVHKINGLETAGSLSLLFSDKTGTITEGKLSVVEVATGNVRKFSSMKELPLPLKDEVTIGIGLNNSSSYSNGSIIGGNSTDRALMSFLVDAGVDANVAREDVRNFNAFDSAKKYSTVTINHNGKVVTYIKGAPERIIARCQTYLDENGAVKPLTERNFLMTYMDEQAGRSMRLLGVAKCDGDTADGEGLTLVCVLAIRDNVRKEAVDAIREVQEAGIQVVMVTGDRKETAVAIAKEAGLLKHNTDVALTSAELAELSDDELKKVLPNLRVVSRALPTDKSRLVRCAQELNLVVGMTGDGVNDSPALKKADVGFAMGSGTEVAKEAGDITILDDNFLSIEKAILYGRTMFKSIRKFLIFQLTVNVAAVLTCFLAPLFGENEILTVIQLLVVNLAMDTLAAIAFGSEPALMEYMKEKPIARDASIVTGKMMSQVVVSGLYITAMCLCIRFVPALQHLLGAWSTGVLDTTLLNSAVFATFMMAISFNGFNARTEHTNPFEHLGRNKNFLLVIGALLVLQFLFVTFGGAVLSVEPLSWTAWLVCLLIAFLIIPIDIIRKAITSKKK
;
A
#
# COMPACT_ATOMS: atom_id res chain seq x y z
N LEU A 1 0.72 -39.23 -11.40
CA LEU A 1 0.03 -39.73 -12.58
C LEU A 1 0.05 -38.70 -13.68
N LEU A 2 0.87 -38.98 -14.68
CA LEU A 2 0.95 -38.27 -15.93
C LEU A 2 -0.38 -38.41 -16.68
N ALA A 3 -1.17 -37.36 -16.67
CA ALA A 3 -2.29 -37.25 -17.58
C ALA A 3 -1.90 -36.34 -18.74
N SER A 4 -1.98 -36.94 -19.90
CA SER A 4 -1.78 -36.36 -21.21
C SER A 4 -2.48 -35.02 -21.44
N SER A 5 -1.75 -34.11 -22.09
CA SER A 5 -2.16 -33.12 -23.10
C SER A 5 -3.44 -32.32 -22.94
N ALA A 6 -3.28 -31.03 -22.93
CA ALA A 6 -4.13 -29.93 -23.44
C ALA A 6 -5.64 -29.86 -23.13
N ALA A 7 -6.33 -30.98 -22.85
CA ALA A 7 -7.75 -30.96 -22.49
C ALA A 7 -8.01 -31.31 -21.03
N SER A 8 -6.95 -31.50 -20.24
CA SER A 8 -7.04 -32.10 -18.91
C SER A 8 -7.09 -31.10 -17.74
N ASP A 9 -7.17 -29.84 -17.99
CA ASP A 9 -6.76 -28.87 -16.96
C ASP A 9 -7.84 -28.33 -16.03
N VAL A 10 -9.08 -28.87 -16.03
CA VAL A 10 -10.14 -28.22 -15.26
C VAL A 10 -11.19 -29.21 -14.73
N TYR A 11 -11.05 -29.70 -13.49
CA TYR A 11 -12.00 -30.69 -12.95
C TYR A 11 -12.36 -30.40 -11.47
N LYS A 12 -13.66 -30.50 -11.13
CA LYS A 12 -14.16 -30.95 -9.81
C LYS A 12 -14.43 -32.45 -9.89
N ARG A 13 -14.03 -33.16 -8.83
CA ARG A 13 -14.11 -34.64 -8.79
C ARG A 13 -14.77 -35.08 -7.51
N GLN A 14 -15.73 -35.96 -7.60
CA GLN A 14 -16.34 -36.62 -6.46
C GLN A 14 -15.63 -37.97 -6.24
N ILE A 15 -15.28 -38.29 -4.99
CA ILE A 15 -14.73 -39.61 -4.64
C ILE A 15 -15.82 -40.65 -4.74
N VAL A 16 -15.57 -41.69 -5.55
CA VAL A 16 -16.46 -42.84 -5.76
C VAL A 16 -15.98 -44.02 -4.97
N GLU A 17 -14.66 -44.18 -4.78
CA GLU A 17 -14.03 -45.27 -4.05
C GLU A 17 -12.69 -44.80 -3.46
N GLY A 18 -12.35 -45.26 -2.25
CA GLY A 18 -11.09 -44.96 -1.57
C GLY A 18 -11.15 -43.76 -0.64
N LEU A 19 -9.95 -43.33 -0.16
CA LEU A 19 -9.76 -42.24 0.78
C LEU A 19 -8.47 -41.54 0.45
N VAL A 20 -8.52 -40.18 0.40
CA VAL A 20 -7.31 -39.34 0.21
C VAL A 20 -7.28 -38.21 1.24
N LYS A 21 -6.09 -37.82 1.60
CA LYS A 21 -5.85 -36.55 2.30
C LYS A 21 -5.29 -35.53 1.32
N VAL A 22 -5.88 -34.35 1.31
CA VAL A 22 -5.53 -33.28 0.39
C VAL A 22 -5.16 -32.01 1.15
N ASP A 23 -4.14 -31.34 0.71
CA ASP A 23 -3.83 -29.98 1.10
C ASP A 23 -4.66 -29.01 0.24
N GLN A 24 -5.46 -28.18 0.89
CA GLN A 24 -6.34 -27.19 0.27
C GLN A 24 -5.89 -25.75 0.56
N ALA A 25 -4.67 -25.55 1.07
CA ALA A 25 -4.15 -24.25 1.44
C ALA A 25 -4.24 -23.22 0.29
N THR A 26 -4.05 -23.66 -0.95
CA THR A 26 -4.19 -22.81 -2.14
C THR A 26 -5.62 -22.28 -2.37
N LEU A 27 -6.64 -22.91 -1.80
CA LEU A 27 -8.06 -22.54 -2.00
C LEU A 27 -8.69 -21.88 -0.76
N ASN A 28 -8.26 -22.23 0.45
CA ASN A 28 -8.85 -21.73 1.69
C ASN A 28 -7.84 -21.06 2.64
N GLY A 29 -6.56 -21.02 2.30
CA GLY A 29 -5.49 -20.49 3.13
C GLY A 29 -5.14 -21.34 4.36
N GLU A 30 -5.80 -22.50 4.56
CA GLU A 30 -5.57 -23.37 5.71
C GLU A 30 -4.60 -24.50 5.38
N THR A 31 -3.47 -24.59 6.08
CA THR A 31 -2.45 -25.65 5.90
C THR A 31 -2.84 -27.01 6.47
N LYS A 32 -4.07 -27.16 6.98
CA LYS A 32 -4.54 -28.42 7.53
C LYS A 32 -5.03 -29.34 6.44
N GLU A 33 -4.43 -30.54 6.34
CA GLU A 33 -4.89 -31.58 5.41
C GLU A 33 -6.35 -31.95 5.65
N ALA A 34 -7.15 -31.92 4.58
CA ALA A 34 -8.55 -32.33 4.59
C ALA A 34 -8.66 -33.78 4.16
N THR A 35 -9.32 -34.60 4.96
CA THR A 35 -9.62 -35.99 4.62
C THR A 35 -10.85 -36.05 3.72
N LYS A 36 -10.72 -36.66 2.54
CA LYS A 36 -11.77 -36.83 1.54
C LYS A 36 -12.12 -38.31 1.37
N THR A 37 -13.41 -38.62 1.39
CA THR A 37 -13.94 -39.98 1.37
C THR A 37 -15.20 -40.11 0.48
N VAL A 38 -15.70 -41.32 0.28
CA VAL A 38 -16.91 -41.58 -0.47
C VAL A 38 -18.14 -40.96 0.19
N ASN A 39 -19.10 -40.52 -0.63
CA ASN A 39 -20.38 -39.97 -0.15
C ASN A 39 -21.34 -41.11 0.21
N GLU A 40 -21.40 -41.52 1.46
CA GLU A 40 -22.34 -42.52 1.95
C GLU A 40 -23.73 -41.95 2.30
N SER A 41 -23.83 -40.62 2.50
CA SER A 41 -25.04 -39.96 3.01
C SER A 41 -25.98 -39.44 1.92
N GLY A 42 -25.58 -39.42 0.65
CA GLY A 42 -26.42 -38.92 -0.47
C GLY A 42 -26.73 -37.40 -0.36
N GLU A 43 -25.96 -36.64 0.39
CA GLU A 43 -26.18 -35.22 0.57
C GLU A 43 -26.10 -34.44 -0.75
N ALA A 44 -26.94 -33.43 -0.87
CA ALA A 44 -27.03 -32.60 -2.06
C ALA A 44 -25.70 -31.83 -2.32
N TYR A 45 -25.34 -31.76 -3.57
CA TYR A 45 -24.13 -31.11 -4.06
C TYR A 45 -24.13 -29.60 -3.79
N ASN A 46 -23.22 -29.10 -2.96
CA ASN A 46 -22.91 -27.66 -2.85
C ASN A 46 -21.54 -27.40 -3.46
N THR A 47 -21.53 -26.69 -4.59
CA THR A 47 -20.31 -26.37 -5.37
C THR A 47 -19.34 -25.46 -4.67
N LYS A 48 -19.78 -24.74 -3.62
CA LYS A 48 -19.00 -23.71 -2.92
C LYS A 48 -18.48 -24.18 -1.56
N ASP A 49 -18.85 -25.36 -1.10
CA ASP A 49 -18.42 -25.89 0.20
C ASP A 49 -17.09 -26.67 0.08
N LEU A 50 -15.97 -25.97 0.33
CA LEU A 50 -14.63 -26.58 0.38
C LEU A 50 -14.47 -27.58 1.53
N LEU A 51 -15.32 -27.52 2.56
CA LEU A 51 -15.29 -28.43 3.70
C LEU A 51 -15.99 -29.77 3.42
N ASN A 52 -16.72 -29.87 2.31
CA ASN A 52 -17.38 -31.13 1.92
C ASN A 52 -16.36 -32.25 1.77
N ARG A 53 -16.61 -33.39 2.47
CA ARG A 53 -15.67 -34.49 2.56
C ARG A 53 -15.64 -35.39 1.29
N CYS A 54 -16.58 -35.21 0.37
CA CYS A 54 -16.73 -36.06 -0.78
C CYS A 54 -16.18 -35.46 -2.08
N TYR A 55 -15.81 -34.19 -2.07
CA TYR A 55 -15.35 -33.48 -3.26
C TYR A 55 -13.88 -33.07 -3.15
N VAL A 56 -13.16 -33.25 -4.24
CA VAL A 56 -11.78 -32.81 -4.45
C VAL A 56 -11.78 -31.70 -5.50
N TYR A 57 -11.04 -30.67 -5.27
CA TYR A 57 -11.01 -29.44 -6.08
C TYR A 57 -9.68 -29.32 -6.83
N ARG A 58 -9.70 -28.76 -8.03
CA ARG A 58 -8.47 -28.36 -8.72
C ARG A 58 -7.68 -27.33 -7.89
N GLY A 59 -6.36 -27.44 -7.94
CA GLY A 59 -5.46 -26.59 -7.15
C GLY A 59 -5.14 -27.17 -5.77
N THR A 60 -5.70 -28.34 -5.40
CA THR A 60 -5.34 -29.05 -4.18
C THR A 60 -4.29 -30.11 -4.46
N VAL A 61 -3.41 -30.38 -3.49
CA VAL A 61 -2.36 -31.39 -3.58
C VAL A 61 -2.75 -32.61 -2.78
N VAL A 62 -2.67 -33.80 -3.39
CA VAL A 62 -2.88 -35.06 -2.68
C VAL A 62 -1.64 -35.38 -1.85
N CYS A 63 -1.80 -35.38 -0.52
CA CYS A 63 -0.69 -35.60 0.43
C CYS A 63 -0.52 -37.11 0.75
N SER A 64 -1.64 -37.86 0.81
CA SER A 64 -1.60 -39.30 1.10
C SER A 64 -2.92 -39.99 0.70
N GLY A 65 -2.86 -41.30 0.52
CA GLY A 65 -4.01 -42.16 0.16
C GLY A 65 -4.21 -42.33 -1.34
N GLU A 66 -5.23 -43.10 -1.68
CA GLU A 66 -5.59 -43.47 -3.05
C GLU A 66 -7.11 -43.46 -3.20
N ALA A 67 -7.63 -42.95 -4.33
CA ALA A 67 -9.06 -42.90 -4.57
C ALA A 67 -9.39 -42.86 -6.07
N TYR A 68 -10.54 -43.45 -6.43
CA TYR A 68 -11.17 -43.24 -7.72
C TYR A 68 -12.15 -42.07 -7.64
N MET A 69 -12.17 -41.24 -8.67
CA MET A 69 -12.95 -40.01 -8.68
C MET A 69 -13.75 -39.87 -9.96
N GLU A 70 -15.00 -39.45 -9.84
CA GLU A 70 -15.84 -39.07 -10.96
C GLU A 70 -15.77 -37.57 -11.18
N VAL A 71 -15.53 -37.13 -12.41
CA VAL A 71 -15.49 -35.71 -12.79
C VAL A 71 -16.91 -35.15 -12.87
N LYS A 72 -17.26 -34.17 -12.04
CA LYS A 72 -18.60 -33.55 -11.99
C LYS A 72 -18.69 -32.22 -12.73
N VAL A 73 -17.65 -31.43 -12.71
CA VAL A 73 -17.65 -30.08 -13.32
C VAL A 73 -16.31 -29.82 -13.99
N VAL A 74 -16.32 -29.19 -15.17
CA VAL A 74 -15.14 -28.88 -15.99
C VAL A 74 -15.13 -27.40 -16.45
N GLY A 75 -13.97 -26.88 -16.80
CA GLY A 75 -13.82 -25.57 -17.40
C GLY A 75 -14.11 -24.42 -16.43
N ASP A 76 -14.66 -23.36 -16.98
CA ASP A 76 -14.94 -22.11 -16.27
C ASP A 76 -15.99 -22.25 -15.16
N LYS A 77 -16.74 -23.36 -15.15
CA LYS A 77 -17.73 -23.64 -14.11
C LYS A 77 -17.13 -24.24 -12.83
N THR A 78 -15.84 -24.57 -12.83
CA THR A 78 -15.13 -24.98 -11.60
C THR A 78 -14.85 -23.79 -10.70
N LEU A 79 -14.62 -24.02 -9.40
CA LEU A 79 -14.22 -22.94 -8.49
C LEU A 79 -12.99 -22.20 -9.00
N PHE A 80 -11.98 -22.92 -9.47
CA PHE A 80 -10.77 -22.33 -10.04
C PHE A 80 -11.04 -21.60 -11.36
N GLY A 81 -11.96 -22.10 -12.20
CA GLY A 81 -12.37 -21.43 -13.43
C GLY A 81 -13.13 -20.13 -13.15
N GLU A 82 -14.06 -20.12 -12.18
CA GLU A 82 -14.75 -18.91 -11.73
C GLU A 82 -13.74 -17.85 -11.24
N LEU A 83 -12.76 -18.25 -10.42
CA LEU A 83 -11.69 -17.35 -9.95
C LEU A 83 -10.84 -16.82 -11.10
N ALA A 84 -10.52 -17.67 -12.09
CA ALA A 84 -9.73 -17.26 -13.26
C ALA A 84 -10.49 -16.26 -14.16
N LEU A 85 -11.80 -16.40 -14.29
CA LEU A 85 -12.65 -15.43 -15.02
C LEU A 85 -12.72 -14.11 -14.29
N GLU A 86 -12.89 -14.10 -12.96
CA GLU A 86 -12.86 -12.86 -12.16
C GLU A 86 -11.53 -12.09 -12.29
N VAL A 87 -10.41 -12.81 -12.43
CA VAL A 87 -9.09 -12.18 -12.66
C VAL A 87 -8.99 -11.57 -14.06
N GLN A 88 -9.81 -11.94 -15.04
CA GLN A 88 -9.81 -11.37 -16.39
C GLN A 88 -10.68 -10.11 -16.51
N GLU A 89 -11.53 -9.80 -15.52
CA GLU A 89 -12.33 -8.57 -15.53
C GLU A 89 -11.44 -7.32 -15.57
N ASP A 90 -11.88 -6.29 -16.33
CA ASP A 90 -11.20 -5.00 -16.40
C ASP A 90 -11.30 -4.28 -15.05
N THR A 91 -10.19 -3.65 -14.67
CA THR A 91 -10.15 -2.80 -13.47
C THR A 91 -10.65 -1.40 -13.78
N ARG A 92 -11.30 -0.77 -12.82
CA ARG A 92 -11.76 0.62 -12.98
C ARG A 92 -10.58 1.61 -13.02
N GLU A 93 -10.78 2.79 -13.62
CA GLU A 93 -9.78 3.86 -13.68
C GLU A 93 -9.27 4.23 -12.28
N THR A 94 -7.98 4.57 -12.18
CA THR A 94 -7.40 4.98 -10.90
C THR A 94 -7.91 6.36 -10.45
N PRO A 95 -7.88 6.66 -9.13
CA PRO A 95 -8.28 7.97 -8.62
C PRO A 95 -7.53 9.14 -9.27
N LEU A 96 -6.23 8.98 -9.55
CA LEU A 96 -5.43 10.03 -10.20
C LEU A 96 -5.84 10.23 -11.66
N GLN A 97 -6.07 9.15 -12.42
CA GLN A 97 -6.53 9.25 -13.80
C GLN A 97 -7.83 10.04 -13.91
N VAL A 98 -8.82 9.73 -13.05
CA VAL A 98 -10.10 10.47 -12.99
C VAL A 98 -9.87 11.95 -12.67
N LYS A 99 -9.02 12.26 -11.69
CA LYS A 99 -8.73 13.63 -11.27
C LYS A 99 -7.97 14.40 -12.34
N LEU A 100 -6.98 13.77 -13.01
CA LEU A 100 -6.21 14.40 -14.09
C LEU A 100 -7.05 14.63 -15.34
N ALA A 101 -7.92 13.70 -15.72
CA ALA A 101 -8.84 13.88 -16.84
C ALA A 101 -9.78 15.08 -16.60
N LYS A 102 -10.31 15.23 -15.39
CA LYS A 102 -11.12 16.38 -14.96
C LYS A 102 -10.33 17.70 -15.05
N LEU A 103 -9.07 17.69 -14.55
CA LEU A 103 -8.19 18.85 -14.61
C LEU A 103 -7.87 19.25 -16.07
N ALA A 104 -7.50 18.27 -16.91
CA ALA A 104 -7.21 18.52 -18.32
C ALA A 104 -8.40 19.17 -19.04
N LYS A 105 -9.62 18.69 -18.80
CA LYS A 105 -10.84 19.29 -19.35
C LYS A 105 -11.04 20.73 -18.88
N GLN A 106 -10.79 21.05 -17.61
CA GLN A 106 -10.90 22.41 -17.08
C GLN A 106 -9.85 23.35 -17.73
N ILE A 107 -8.60 22.90 -17.86
CA ILE A 107 -7.51 23.68 -18.46
C ILE A 107 -7.79 23.92 -19.96
N SER A 108 -8.18 22.90 -20.71
CA SER A 108 -8.55 23.07 -22.12
C SER A 108 -9.69 24.07 -22.33
N THR A 109 -10.71 23.99 -21.48
CA THR A 109 -11.84 24.96 -21.51
C THR A 109 -11.34 26.38 -21.26
N PHE A 110 -10.45 26.58 -20.26
CA PHE A 110 -9.85 27.88 -19.96
C PHE A 110 -9.01 28.39 -21.14
N GLY A 111 -8.19 27.54 -21.77
CA GLY A 111 -7.40 27.87 -22.94
C GLY A 111 -8.26 28.30 -24.14
N TYR A 112 -9.35 27.57 -24.44
CA TYR A 112 -10.27 27.93 -25.53
C TYR A 112 -10.97 29.26 -25.27
N ILE A 113 -11.44 29.51 -24.06
CA ILE A 113 -12.06 30.80 -23.69
C ILE A 113 -11.05 31.94 -23.86
N GLY A 114 -9.82 31.76 -23.40
CA GLY A 114 -8.75 32.73 -23.56
C GLY A 114 -8.43 33.02 -25.03
N ALA A 115 -8.33 31.99 -25.85
CA ALA A 115 -8.08 32.10 -27.28
C ALA A 115 -9.19 32.88 -28.03
N ILE A 116 -10.46 32.58 -27.70
CA ILE A 116 -11.59 33.31 -28.30
C ILE A 116 -11.59 34.76 -27.83
N ALA A 117 -11.34 34.99 -26.52
CA ALA A 117 -11.33 36.34 -25.95
C ALA A 117 -10.24 37.22 -26.58
N ILE A 118 -9.03 36.67 -26.84
CA ILE A 118 -7.97 37.46 -27.49
C ILE A 118 -8.27 37.77 -28.94
N VAL A 119 -8.83 36.82 -29.71
CA VAL A 119 -9.27 37.11 -31.10
C VAL A 119 -10.26 38.26 -31.09
N VAL A 120 -11.31 38.18 -30.24
CA VAL A 120 -12.28 39.29 -30.11
C VAL A 120 -11.61 40.58 -29.65
N GLY A 121 -10.68 40.53 -28.71
CA GLY A 121 -9.95 41.69 -28.21
C GLY A 121 -9.08 42.38 -29.25
N VAL A 122 -8.34 41.64 -30.07
CA VAL A 122 -7.51 42.17 -31.20
C VAL A 122 -8.40 42.86 -32.21
N PHE A 123 -9.49 42.21 -32.65
CA PHE A 123 -10.43 42.83 -33.59
C PHE A 123 -11.13 44.06 -33.00
N ALA A 124 -11.59 43.99 -31.75
CA ALA A 124 -12.23 45.10 -31.07
C ALA A 124 -11.31 46.31 -30.94
N ARG A 125 -10.02 46.10 -30.57
CA ARG A 125 -9.02 47.16 -30.48
C ARG A 125 -8.82 47.84 -31.84
N THR A 126 -8.65 47.07 -32.93
CA THR A 126 -8.45 47.60 -34.26
C THR A 126 -9.64 48.43 -34.74
N LEU A 127 -10.86 47.92 -34.46
CA LEU A 127 -12.10 48.62 -34.86
C LEU A 127 -12.36 49.88 -34.01
N LEU A 128 -12.17 49.81 -32.68
CA LEU A 128 -12.42 50.93 -31.76
C LEU A 128 -11.31 51.96 -31.78
N GLY A 129 -10.06 51.54 -32.11
CA GLY A 129 -8.89 52.44 -32.22
C GLY A 129 -8.84 53.25 -33.47
N GLY A 130 -9.79 53.09 -34.39
CA GLY A 130 -9.87 53.86 -35.65
C GLY A 130 -8.88 53.41 -36.74
N ASN A 131 -8.09 52.36 -36.50
CA ASN A 131 -7.13 51.79 -37.43
C ASN A 131 -7.78 50.68 -38.27
N ILE A 132 -8.89 50.99 -38.94
CA ILE A 132 -9.65 50.00 -39.74
C ILE A 132 -8.83 49.63 -40.97
N PRO A 133 -8.55 48.33 -41.21
CA PRO A 133 -7.83 47.88 -42.39
C PRO A 133 -8.54 48.30 -43.64
N ASN A 134 -7.79 48.95 -44.55
CA ASN A 134 -8.35 49.49 -45.78
C ASN A 134 -8.25 48.49 -46.95
N THR A 135 -7.36 47.48 -46.85
CA THR A 135 -7.11 46.49 -47.89
C THR A 135 -7.43 45.09 -47.40
N PHE A 136 -7.82 44.21 -48.36
CA PHE A 136 -8.02 42.79 -48.06
C PHE A 136 -6.79 42.14 -47.39
N MET A 137 -5.60 42.51 -47.84
CA MET A 137 -4.35 41.95 -47.29
C MET A 137 -4.10 42.39 -45.84
N GLU A 138 -4.48 43.58 -45.45
CA GLU A 138 -4.40 44.04 -44.03
C GLU A 138 -5.38 43.24 -43.14
N TRP A 139 -6.59 42.91 -43.61
CA TRP A 139 -7.50 42.03 -42.92
C TRP A 139 -6.96 40.60 -42.75
N VAL A 140 -6.30 40.07 -43.79
CA VAL A 140 -5.63 38.77 -43.74
C VAL A 140 -4.50 38.79 -42.71
N ASN A 141 -3.66 39.83 -42.74
CA ASN A 141 -2.57 39.99 -41.79
C ASN A 141 -3.06 40.09 -40.34
N LEU A 142 -4.10 40.90 -40.07
CA LEU A 142 -4.74 41.01 -38.74
C LEU A 142 -5.31 39.66 -38.28
N SER A 143 -5.93 38.91 -39.18
CA SER A 143 -6.47 37.60 -38.85
C SER A 143 -5.38 36.59 -38.53
N ILE A 144 -4.27 36.60 -39.29
CA ILE A 144 -3.10 35.73 -39.02
C ILE A 144 -2.49 36.07 -37.65
N GLU A 145 -2.34 37.36 -37.33
CA GLU A 145 -1.82 37.82 -36.04
C GLU A 145 -2.72 37.35 -34.91
N ALA A 146 -4.03 37.59 -35.00
CA ALA A 146 -5.00 37.17 -33.99
C ALA A 146 -5.00 35.63 -33.77
N ILE A 147 -4.93 34.85 -34.85
CA ILE A 147 -4.86 33.40 -34.81
C ILE A 147 -3.54 32.94 -34.18
N THR A 148 -2.42 33.57 -34.54
CA THR A 148 -1.10 33.22 -33.97
C THR A 148 -1.11 33.40 -32.44
N VAL A 149 -1.60 34.51 -31.93
CA VAL A 149 -1.70 34.76 -30.51
C VAL A 149 -2.69 33.78 -29.83
N ALA A 150 -3.81 33.48 -30.50
CA ALA A 150 -4.77 32.50 -29.98
C ALA A 150 -4.17 31.09 -29.86
N VAL A 151 -3.43 30.64 -30.87
CA VAL A 151 -2.71 29.35 -30.86
C VAL A 151 -1.66 29.36 -29.76
N THR A 152 -0.90 30.46 -29.60
CA THR A 152 0.06 30.60 -28.50
C THR A 152 -0.59 30.41 -27.12
N ILE A 153 -1.75 31.03 -26.89
CA ILE A 153 -2.51 30.88 -25.65
C ILE A 153 -2.94 29.42 -25.42
N ILE A 154 -3.42 28.74 -26.45
CA ILE A 154 -3.82 27.33 -26.35
C ILE A 154 -2.61 26.45 -26.00
N VAL A 155 -1.48 26.63 -26.69
CA VAL A 155 -0.24 25.88 -26.44
C VAL A 155 0.28 26.14 -25.02
N CYS A 156 0.32 27.39 -24.58
CA CYS A 156 0.76 27.73 -23.22
C CYS A 156 -0.18 27.22 -22.12
N ALA A 157 -1.46 27.01 -22.41
CA ALA A 157 -2.40 26.53 -21.41
C ALA A 157 -2.23 25.04 -21.09
N VAL A 158 -1.69 24.22 -22.03
CA VAL A 158 -1.57 22.77 -21.84
C VAL A 158 -0.36 22.42 -20.97
N PRO A 159 -0.52 21.66 -19.85
CA PRO A 159 0.58 21.26 -18.98
C PRO A 159 1.33 20.05 -19.56
N GLU A 160 2.30 20.29 -20.44
CA GLU A 160 3.07 19.24 -21.13
C GLU A 160 4.00 18.46 -20.19
N GLY A 161 4.44 19.07 -19.08
CA GLY A 161 5.33 18.44 -18.09
C GLY A 161 4.68 17.37 -17.22
N LEU A 162 3.35 17.25 -17.19
CA LEU A 162 2.64 16.36 -16.27
C LEU A 162 2.89 14.87 -16.51
N PRO A 163 2.86 14.32 -17.74
CA PRO A 163 3.22 12.94 -18.03
C PRO A 163 4.66 12.61 -17.64
N MET A 164 5.57 13.55 -17.87
CA MET A 164 6.98 13.41 -17.52
C MET A 164 7.19 13.40 -15.99
N LEU A 165 6.52 14.30 -15.28
CA LEU A 165 6.52 14.30 -13.82
C LEU A 165 6.07 12.95 -13.27
N THR A 166 4.93 12.42 -13.73
CA THR A 166 4.42 11.15 -13.25
C THR A 166 5.42 10.02 -13.45
N SER A 167 6.07 9.93 -14.61
CA SER A 167 7.07 8.93 -14.92
C SER A 167 8.33 9.05 -14.03
N ILE A 168 8.85 10.25 -13.84
CA ILE A 168 10.03 10.50 -12.98
C ILE A 168 9.70 10.20 -11.52
N LEU A 169 8.54 10.67 -11.05
CA LEU A 169 8.10 10.52 -9.68
C LEU A 169 7.91 9.04 -9.32
N LEU A 170 7.29 8.28 -10.22
CA LEU A 170 7.05 6.86 -10.07
C LEU A 170 8.35 6.08 -10.03
N SER A 171 9.27 6.35 -10.95
CA SER A 171 10.60 5.71 -10.97
C SER A 171 11.37 5.98 -9.68
N TYR A 172 11.38 7.22 -9.22
CA TYR A 172 12.11 7.63 -8.02
C TYR A 172 11.51 7.03 -6.74
N GLN A 173 10.18 7.07 -6.60
CA GLN A 173 9.51 6.51 -5.43
C GLN A 173 9.58 4.98 -5.43
N SER A 174 9.43 4.32 -6.59
CA SER A 174 9.59 2.86 -6.70
C SER A 174 10.98 2.39 -6.25
N MET A 175 12.04 3.12 -6.62
CA MET A 175 13.40 2.82 -6.15
C MET A 175 13.56 2.97 -4.62
N ARG A 176 12.87 3.93 -4.01
CA ARG A 176 12.86 4.11 -2.55
C ARG A 176 12.08 2.98 -1.86
N MET A 177 10.91 2.66 -2.40
CA MET A 177 10.05 1.61 -1.85
C MET A 177 10.73 0.24 -1.87
N ALA A 178 11.50 -0.08 -2.92
CA ALA A 178 12.26 -1.32 -2.99
C ALA A 178 13.26 -1.48 -1.82
N LYS A 179 13.81 -0.38 -1.29
CA LYS A 179 14.67 -0.39 -0.11
C LYS A 179 13.91 -0.64 1.20
N ASP A 180 12.61 -0.39 1.18
CA ASP A 180 11.69 -0.59 2.31
C ASP A 180 10.83 -1.86 2.13
N ASN A 181 11.32 -2.86 1.39
CA ASN A 181 10.66 -4.15 1.13
C ASN A 181 9.34 -4.06 0.36
N VAL A 182 9.15 -3.01 -0.43
CA VAL A 182 7.94 -2.80 -1.24
C VAL A 182 8.30 -2.78 -2.71
N LEU A 183 7.83 -3.76 -3.47
CA LEU A 183 8.06 -3.88 -4.92
C LEU A 183 6.80 -3.50 -5.69
N VAL A 184 6.89 -2.46 -6.51
CA VAL A 184 5.78 -1.98 -7.34
C VAL A 184 5.80 -2.68 -8.68
N HIS A 185 4.76 -3.46 -9.02
CA HIS A 185 4.58 -4.10 -10.31
C HIS A 185 3.82 -3.20 -11.29
N LYS A 186 2.74 -2.59 -10.81
CA LYS A 186 1.94 -1.64 -11.60
C LYS A 186 2.05 -0.25 -11.00
N ILE A 187 2.51 0.65 -11.82
CA ILE A 187 2.78 2.05 -11.47
C ILE A 187 1.56 2.74 -10.83
N ASN A 188 0.37 2.44 -11.33
CA ASN A 188 -0.89 3.02 -10.85
C ASN A 188 -1.24 2.61 -9.40
N GLY A 189 -0.77 1.44 -8.96
CA GLY A 189 -1.00 0.94 -7.60
C GLY A 189 -0.38 1.85 -6.53
N LEU A 190 0.77 2.45 -6.82
CA LEU A 190 1.46 3.33 -5.86
C LEU A 190 0.65 4.59 -5.54
N GLU A 191 0.13 5.25 -6.55
CA GLU A 191 -0.72 6.44 -6.37
C GLU A 191 -2.00 6.09 -5.62
N THR A 192 -2.61 4.96 -6.03
CA THR A 192 -3.85 4.49 -5.43
C THR A 192 -3.68 4.15 -3.96
N ALA A 193 -2.53 3.58 -3.56
CA ALA A 193 -2.19 3.33 -2.16
C ALA A 193 -2.25 4.61 -1.31
N GLY A 194 -1.79 5.75 -1.85
CA GLY A 194 -1.86 7.05 -1.16
C GLY A 194 -3.28 7.60 -0.99
N SER A 195 -4.22 7.14 -1.80
CA SER A 195 -5.63 7.58 -1.81
C SER A 195 -6.57 6.64 -1.06
N LEU A 196 -6.04 5.55 -0.45
CA LEU A 196 -6.83 4.53 0.25
C LEU A 196 -7.78 5.13 1.29
N SER A 197 -9.02 4.62 1.27
CA SER A 197 -10.05 4.90 2.28
C SER A 197 -10.34 3.66 3.14
N LEU A 198 -10.19 2.47 2.56
CA LEU A 198 -10.49 1.19 3.19
C LEU A 198 -9.44 0.16 2.75
N LEU A 199 -8.89 -0.58 3.71
CA LEU A 199 -7.96 -1.67 3.49
C LEU A 199 -8.54 -2.97 4.07
N PHE A 200 -8.81 -3.95 3.22
CA PHE A 200 -9.04 -5.32 3.62
C PHE A 200 -7.70 -6.03 3.77
N SER A 201 -7.39 -6.45 4.97
CA SER A 201 -6.12 -7.11 5.26
C SER A 201 -6.33 -8.56 5.63
N ASP A 202 -5.57 -9.46 5.01
CA ASP A 202 -5.50 -10.83 5.50
C ASP A 202 -4.84 -10.87 6.89
N LYS A 203 -5.15 -11.89 7.67
CA LYS A 203 -4.61 -12.09 9.01
C LYS A 203 -3.21 -12.69 8.97
N THR A 204 -3.13 -13.88 8.33
CA THR A 204 -1.99 -14.80 8.42
C THR A 204 -0.80 -14.28 7.64
N GLY A 205 0.37 -14.21 8.28
CA GLY A 205 1.59 -13.70 7.66
C GLY A 205 1.65 -12.19 7.52
N THR A 206 0.53 -11.46 7.54
CA THR A 206 0.45 -9.99 7.40
C THR A 206 0.34 -9.29 8.74
N ILE A 207 -0.78 -9.50 9.47
CA ILE A 207 -1.00 -8.96 10.82
C ILE A 207 -0.28 -9.83 11.84
N THR A 208 -0.26 -11.15 11.60
CA THR A 208 0.44 -12.13 12.42
C THR A 208 1.75 -12.59 11.75
N GLU A 209 2.59 -13.27 12.50
CA GLU A 209 3.87 -13.77 11.98
C GLU A 209 3.72 -14.89 10.93
N GLY A 210 2.53 -15.51 10.83
CA GLY A 210 2.26 -16.66 9.96
C GLY A 210 2.92 -17.94 10.42
N LYS A 211 3.49 -17.93 11.63
CA LYS A 211 4.18 -19.07 12.25
C LYS A 211 3.62 -19.34 13.63
N LEU A 212 3.32 -20.60 13.90
CA LEU A 212 2.97 -21.00 15.26
C LEU A 212 4.20 -20.88 16.17
N SER A 213 4.00 -20.31 17.37
CA SER A 213 5.01 -20.23 18.42
C SER A 213 4.41 -20.64 19.77
N VAL A 214 5.24 -21.25 20.63
CA VAL A 214 4.88 -21.51 22.02
C VAL A 214 4.98 -20.19 22.78
N VAL A 215 3.87 -19.73 23.35
CA VAL A 215 3.81 -18.46 24.08
C VAL A 215 3.82 -18.64 25.59
N GLU A 216 3.37 -19.80 26.07
CA GLU A 216 3.31 -20.07 27.51
C GLU A 216 3.45 -21.57 27.79
N VAL A 217 4.15 -21.91 28.85
CA VAL A 217 4.27 -23.24 29.44
C VAL A 217 3.66 -23.17 30.83
N ALA A 218 2.65 -23.99 31.11
CA ALA A 218 2.00 -24.05 32.43
C ALA A 218 2.20 -25.41 33.08
N THR A 219 2.49 -25.42 34.38
CA THR A 219 2.54 -26.65 35.20
C THR A 219 1.15 -27.09 35.67
N GLY A 220 1.01 -28.24 36.28
CA GLY A 220 -0.26 -28.73 36.77
C GLY A 220 -0.93 -27.86 37.85
N ASN A 221 -0.19 -27.03 38.57
CA ASN A 221 -0.68 -26.00 39.51
C ASN A 221 -0.81 -24.60 38.81
N VAL A 222 -0.80 -24.55 37.48
CA VAL A 222 -0.98 -23.33 36.67
C VAL A 222 0.10 -22.27 36.91
N ARG A 223 1.31 -22.67 37.31
CA ARG A 223 2.46 -21.75 37.26
C ARG A 223 2.91 -21.59 35.85
N LYS A 224 3.05 -20.34 35.38
CA LYS A 224 3.23 -19.96 33.97
C LYS A 224 4.64 -19.49 33.73
N PHE A 225 5.18 -19.85 32.58
CA PHE A 225 6.50 -19.43 32.06
C PHE A 225 6.38 -19.05 30.61
N SER A 226 6.97 -17.92 30.21
CA SER A 226 6.87 -17.38 28.84
C SER A 226 7.98 -17.89 27.91
N SER A 227 9.04 -18.47 28.47
CA SER A 227 10.17 -18.99 27.68
C SER A 227 10.84 -20.19 28.37
N MET A 228 11.54 -21.02 27.57
CA MET A 228 12.36 -22.10 28.12
C MET A 228 13.47 -21.61 29.05
N LYS A 229 13.90 -20.34 28.96
CA LYS A 229 14.94 -19.75 29.81
C LYS A 229 14.44 -19.50 31.23
N GLU A 230 13.14 -19.31 31.42
CA GLU A 230 12.50 -19.08 32.72
C GLU A 230 12.22 -20.38 33.46
N LEU A 231 12.22 -21.53 32.76
CA LEU A 231 11.98 -22.82 33.38
C LEU A 231 13.15 -23.23 34.30
N PRO A 232 12.88 -23.64 35.55
CA PRO A 232 13.89 -24.26 36.42
C PRO A 232 14.46 -25.53 35.78
N LEU A 233 15.75 -25.80 36.03
CA LEU A 233 16.49 -26.90 35.37
C LEU A 233 15.77 -28.25 35.34
N PRO A 234 15.23 -28.78 36.48
CA PRO A 234 14.58 -30.10 36.47
C PRO A 234 13.34 -30.14 35.55
N LEU A 235 12.52 -29.08 35.57
CA LEU A 235 11.33 -29.00 34.69
C LEU A 235 11.73 -28.74 33.26
N LYS A 236 12.77 -27.93 33.04
CA LYS A 236 13.32 -27.63 31.70
C LYS A 236 13.80 -28.89 30.98
N ASP A 237 14.50 -29.79 31.68
CA ASP A 237 14.99 -31.04 31.10
C ASP A 237 13.83 -31.95 30.69
N GLU A 238 12.82 -32.08 31.53
CA GLU A 238 11.62 -32.89 31.27
C GLU A 238 10.80 -32.34 30.06
N VAL A 239 10.64 -31.02 29.99
CA VAL A 239 9.98 -30.37 28.87
C VAL A 239 10.81 -30.57 27.58
N THR A 240 12.13 -30.41 27.65
CA THR A 240 13.03 -30.62 26.51
C THR A 240 12.90 -32.03 25.94
N ILE A 241 12.91 -33.05 26.77
CA ILE A 241 12.71 -34.44 26.35
C ILE A 241 11.33 -34.63 25.76
N GLY A 242 10.29 -34.19 26.48
CA GLY A 242 8.88 -34.39 26.12
C GLY A 242 8.46 -33.72 24.81
N ILE A 243 9.07 -32.62 24.42
CA ILE A 243 8.75 -31.92 23.15
C ILE A 243 9.83 -32.07 22.08
N GLY A 244 11.10 -32.27 22.47
CA GLY A 244 12.21 -32.40 21.50
C GLY A 244 12.31 -33.79 20.90
N LEU A 245 12.25 -34.84 21.71
CA LEU A 245 12.33 -36.23 21.24
C LEU A 245 10.96 -36.74 20.75
N ASN A 246 9.85 -36.29 21.35
CA ASN A 246 8.50 -36.59 20.86
C ASN A 246 8.10 -35.59 19.75
N ASN A 247 8.87 -35.54 18.67
CA ASN A 247 8.73 -34.55 17.62
C ASN A 247 9.08 -35.16 16.24
N SER A 248 8.26 -34.85 15.25
CA SER A 248 8.50 -35.26 13.86
C SER A 248 9.40 -34.30 13.09
N SER A 249 9.74 -33.13 13.69
CA SER A 249 10.71 -32.18 13.13
C SER A 249 12.11 -32.45 13.68
N SER A 250 13.13 -32.02 12.95
CA SER A 250 14.54 -32.08 13.40
C SER A 250 15.22 -30.74 13.11
N TYR A 251 16.22 -30.40 13.92
CA TYR A 251 17.06 -29.22 13.68
C TYR A 251 18.37 -29.65 13.05
N SER A 252 18.69 -29.14 11.84
CA SER A 252 19.90 -29.48 11.11
C SER A 252 20.38 -28.28 10.29
N ASN A 253 21.69 -28.03 10.30
CA ASN A 253 22.32 -26.95 9.53
C ASN A 253 21.65 -25.57 9.69
N GLY A 254 21.25 -25.21 10.91
CA GLY A 254 20.65 -23.92 11.21
C GLY A 254 19.16 -23.79 10.85
N SER A 255 18.52 -24.87 10.39
CA SER A 255 17.10 -24.88 10.01
C SER A 255 16.33 -26.05 10.60
N ILE A 256 15.01 -25.84 10.78
CA ILE A 256 14.06 -26.85 11.25
C ILE A 256 13.47 -27.55 10.04
N ILE A 257 13.63 -28.86 9.97
CA ILE A 257 13.23 -29.69 8.83
C ILE A 257 12.15 -30.70 9.26
N GLY A 258 11.18 -30.95 8.41
CA GLY A 258 10.11 -31.94 8.64
C GLY A 258 9.04 -31.50 9.62
N GLY A 259 8.19 -32.45 10.02
CA GLY A 259 7.10 -32.25 10.97
C GLY A 259 5.97 -31.32 10.52
N ASN A 260 4.90 -31.30 11.29
CA ASN A 260 3.80 -30.36 11.10
C ASN A 260 4.10 -28.99 11.73
N SER A 261 3.24 -28.00 11.52
CA SER A 261 3.41 -26.64 12.06
C SER A 261 3.55 -26.58 13.59
N THR A 262 2.85 -27.47 14.33
CA THR A 262 2.96 -27.57 15.78
C THR A 262 4.30 -28.14 16.20
N ASP A 263 4.78 -29.20 15.55
CA ASP A 263 6.07 -29.80 15.81
C ASP A 263 7.23 -28.81 15.53
N ARG A 264 7.13 -28.05 14.46
CA ARG A 264 8.09 -26.98 14.14
C ARG A 264 8.10 -25.86 15.20
N ALA A 265 6.92 -25.48 15.70
CA ALA A 265 6.81 -24.48 16.77
C ALA A 265 7.49 -24.94 18.07
N LEU A 266 7.30 -26.21 18.45
CA LEU A 266 7.96 -26.80 19.61
C LEU A 266 9.49 -26.87 19.44
N MET A 267 9.96 -27.22 18.23
CA MET A 267 11.38 -27.26 17.90
C MET A 267 12.00 -25.85 17.95
N SER A 268 11.32 -24.84 17.38
CA SER A 268 11.75 -23.45 17.44
C SER A 268 11.87 -22.95 18.88
N PHE A 269 10.92 -23.30 19.73
CA PHE A 269 10.93 -22.91 21.15
C PHE A 269 12.14 -23.44 21.91
N LEU A 270 12.65 -24.63 21.56
CA LEU A 270 13.89 -25.18 22.11
C LEU A 270 15.13 -24.46 21.55
N VAL A 271 15.20 -24.32 20.22
CA VAL A 271 16.34 -23.70 19.50
C VAL A 271 16.54 -22.23 19.93
N ASP A 272 15.46 -21.45 20.03
CA ASP A 272 15.49 -20.04 20.44
C ASP A 272 16.01 -19.84 21.88
N ALA A 273 15.86 -20.86 22.71
CA ALA A 273 16.41 -20.89 24.06
C ALA A 273 17.87 -21.36 24.14
N GLY A 274 18.48 -21.73 22.98
CA GLY A 274 19.83 -22.29 22.92
C GLY A 274 19.92 -23.70 23.50
N VAL A 275 18.78 -24.43 23.57
CA VAL A 275 18.74 -25.83 24.00
C VAL A 275 19.08 -26.71 22.80
N ASP A 276 19.99 -27.66 22.99
CA ASP A 276 20.31 -28.64 21.93
C ASP A 276 19.07 -29.54 21.71
N ALA A 277 18.35 -29.26 20.62
CA ALA A 277 17.14 -29.96 20.25
C ALA A 277 17.41 -31.41 19.75
N ASN A 278 18.67 -31.77 19.56
CA ASN A 278 19.09 -33.10 19.13
C ASN A 278 19.53 -33.98 20.33
N VAL A 279 19.28 -33.53 21.55
CA VAL A 279 19.68 -34.27 22.76
C VAL A 279 19.21 -35.72 22.69
N ALA A 280 20.23 -36.60 22.67
CA ALA A 280 20.12 -38.05 22.92
C ALA A 280 19.03 -38.81 22.13
N ARG A 281 18.94 -38.58 20.80
CA ARG A 281 18.14 -39.48 19.93
C ARG A 281 18.65 -40.93 19.95
N GLU A 282 19.87 -41.14 20.41
CA GLU A 282 20.47 -42.47 20.63
C GLU A 282 19.75 -43.25 21.72
N ASP A 283 19.10 -42.58 22.69
CA ASP A 283 18.36 -43.21 23.77
C ASP A 283 16.90 -43.53 23.41
N VAL A 284 16.43 -43.18 22.21
CA VAL A 284 15.05 -43.44 21.75
C VAL A 284 14.92 -44.91 21.35
N ARG A 285 14.06 -45.62 22.09
CA ARG A 285 13.69 -47.02 21.78
C ARG A 285 12.57 -47.13 20.77
N ASN A 286 11.53 -46.28 20.91
CA ASN A 286 10.35 -46.31 20.06
C ASN A 286 9.75 -44.91 19.92
N PHE A 287 9.28 -44.57 18.72
CA PHE A 287 8.56 -43.34 18.43
C PHE A 287 7.30 -43.66 17.64
N ASN A 288 6.16 -43.27 18.21
CA ASN A 288 4.86 -43.35 17.52
C ASN A 288 4.41 -41.95 17.18
N ALA A 289 4.30 -41.64 15.90
CA ALA A 289 3.81 -40.37 15.38
C ALA A 289 2.38 -40.09 15.85
N PHE A 290 1.92 -38.83 15.70
CA PHE A 290 0.58 -38.42 16.10
C PHE A 290 -0.51 -39.25 15.42
N ASP A 291 -1.34 -39.87 16.22
CA ASP A 291 -2.51 -40.64 15.78
C ASP A 291 -3.78 -39.81 15.96
N SER A 292 -4.52 -39.63 14.87
CA SER A 292 -5.77 -38.84 14.87
C SER A 292 -6.89 -39.47 15.70
N ALA A 293 -6.91 -40.77 15.88
CA ALA A 293 -7.91 -41.48 16.70
C ALA A 293 -7.56 -41.39 18.18
N LYS A 294 -6.29 -41.58 18.51
CA LYS A 294 -5.76 -41.49 19.89
C LYS A 294 -5.60 -40.05 20.36
N LYS A 295 -5.36 -39.10 19.43
CA LYS A 295 -5.10 -37.68 19.68
C LYS A 295 -3.79 -37.36 20.43
N TYR A 296 -2.81 -38.25 20.36
CA TYR A 296 -1.49 -38.06 20.94
C TYR A 296 -0.39 -38.76 20.12
N SER A 297 0.85 -38.38 20.36
CA SER A 297 2.07 -39.07 19.94
C SER A 297 2.85 -39.56 21.18
N THR A 298 3.71 -40.57 21.02
CA THR A 298 4.52 -41.08 22.13
C THR A 298 5.95 -41.28 21.72
N VAL A 299 6.88 -41.13 22.67
CA VAL A 299 8.28 -41.50 22.53
C VAL A 299 8.71 -42.28 23.80
N THR A 300 9.30 -43.45 23.62
CA THR A 300 9.88 -44.26 24.69
C THR A 300 11.40 -44.13 24.65
N ILE A 301 12.01 -43.77 25.78
CA ILE A 301 13.45 -43.53 25.89
C ILE A 301 14.03 -44.30 27.07
N ASN A 302 15.38 -44.52 27.01
CA ASN A 302 16.16 -44.91 28.20
C ASN A 302 16.66 -43.63 28.88
N HIS A 303 16.04 -43.25 30.00
CA HIS A 303 16.45 -42.09 30.77
C HIS A 303 16.98 -42.50 32.14
N ASN A 304 18.22 -42.21 32.44
CA ASN A 304 18.89 -42.55 33.70
C ASN A 304 18.75 -44.04 34.10
N GLY A 305 18.86 -44.93 33.12
CA GLY A 305 18.78 -46.40 33.34
C GLY A 305 17.34 -46.92 33.54
N LYS A 306 16.32 -46.08 33.42
CA LYS A 306 14.89 -46.44 33.44
C LYS A 306 14.27 -46.22 32.07
N VAL A 307 13.30 -47.06 31.74
CA VAL A 307 12.46 -46.86 30.57
C VAL A 307 11.34 -45.91 30.89
N VAL A 308 11.26 -44.80 30.19
CA VAL A 308 10.23 -43.77 30.39
C VAL A 308 9.56 -43.48 29.04
N THR A 309 8.24 -43.41 29.05
CA THR A 309 7.45 -43.02 27.87
C THR A 309 6.85 -41.63 28.08
N TYR A 310 7.15 -40.71 27.13
CA TYR A 310 6.54 -39.38 27.06
C TYR A 310 5.40 -39.38 26.07
N ILE A 311 4.32 -38.69 26.42
CA ILE A 311 3.07 -38.58 25.65
C ILE A 311 2.85 -37.11 25.39
N LYS A 312 2.56 -36.74 24.13
CA LYS A 312 2.26 -35.37 23.71
C LYS A 312 0.98 -35.35 22.89
N GLY A 313 -0.02 -34.53 23.26
CA GLY A 313 -1.28 -34.48 22.50
C GLY A 313 -2.36 -33.60 23.12
N ALA A 314 -3.62 -33.94 22.82
CA ALA A 314 -4.78 -33.21 23.31
C ALA A 314 -4.82 -33.20 24.84
N PRO A 315 -4.73 -31.99 25.48
CA PRO A 315 -4.52 -31.90 26.91
C PRO A 315 -5.68 -32.47 27.70
N GLU A 316 -6.93 -32.35 27.25
CA GLU A 316 -8.11 -32.90 27.89
C GLU A 316 -8.05 -34.43 27.98
N ARG A 317 -7.47 -35.10 26.97
CA ARG A 317 -7.30 -36.55 27.01
C ARG A 317 -6.15 -37.01 27.88
N ILE A 318 -5.08 -36.21 27.92
CA ILE A 318 -3.87 -36.53 28.70
C ILE A 318 -4.13 -36.25 30.18
N ILE A 319 -4.68 -35.10 30.55
CA ILE A 319 -4.95 -34.70 31.92
C ILE A 319 -5.96 -35.63 32.62
N ALA A 320 -6.95 -36.14 31.85
CA ALA A 320 -7.92 -37.12 32.40
C ALA A 320 -7.23 -38.38 32.93
N ARG A 321 -6.09 -38.78 32.40
CA ARG A 321 -5.29 -39.95 32.75
C ARG A 321 -4.16 -39.66 33.75
N CYS A 322 -3.86 -38.35 34.02
CA CYS A 322 -2.82 -37.94 34.97
C CYS A 322 -3.31 -38.03 36.41
N GLN A 323 -2.55 -38.67 37.28
CA GLN A 323 -2.79 -38.70 38.74
C GLN A 323 -1.89 -37.71 39.46
N THR A 324 -0.73 -37.41 38.89
CA THR A 324 0.29 -36.52 39.44
C THR A 324 0.73 -35.50 38.41
N TYR A 325 1.45 -34.48 38.84
CA TYR A 325 2.11 -33.48 37.98
C TYR A 325 3.52 -33.16 38.51
N LEU A 326 4.37 -32.64 37.65
CA LEU A 326 5.65 -32.06 38.03
C LEU A 326 5.46 -30.59 38.43
N ASP A 327 5.92 -30.24 39.62
CA ASP A 327 6.01 -28.82 39.99
C ASP A 327 7.22 -28.15 39.33
N GLU A 328 7.39 -26.85 39.57
CA GLU A 328 8.48 -26.06 39.02
C GLU A 328 9.88 -26.56 39.40
N ASN A 329 10.02 -27.33 40.49
CA ASN A 329 11.29 -27.91 40.92
C ASN A 329 11.50 -29.35 40.47
N GLY A 330 10.59 -29.85 39.62
CA GLY A 330 10.60 -31.22 39.09
C GLY A 330 10.13 -32.27 40.10
N ALA A 331 9.55 -31.86 41.22
CA ALA A 331 9.00 -32.79 42.22
C ALA A 331 7.61 -33.28 41.78
N VAL A 332 7.38 -34.59 41.95
CA VAL A 332 6.08 -35.19 41.62
C VAL A 332 5.09 -34.91 42.78
N LYS A 333 3.97 -34.27 42.43
CA LYS A 333 2.86 -33.94 43.34
C LYS A 333 1.52 -34.47 42.83
N PRO A 334 0.57 -34.78 43.74
CA PRO A 334 -0.75 -35.25 43.34
C PRO A 334 -1.53 -34.15 42.61
N LEU A 335 -2.16 -34.47 41.50
CA LEU A 335 -3.00 -33.56 40.71
C LEU A 335 -4.43 -33.51 41.26
N THR A 336 -4.60 -32.76 42.39
CA THR A 336 -5.87 -32.65 43.11
C THR A 336 -6.77 -31.55 42.57
N GLU A 337 -6.20 -30.47 42.04
CA GLU A 337 -6.93 -29.29 41.57
C GLU A 337 -7.15 -29.25 40.07
N ARG A 338 -7.66 -30.35 39.48
CA ARG A 338 -7.91 -30.45 38.03
C ARG A 338 -8.81 -29.34 37.49
N ASN A 339 -9.81 -28.91 38.29
CA ASN A 339 -10.75 -27.86 37.85
C ASN A 339 -10.04 -26.52 37.58
N PHE A 340 -9.02 -26.20 38.37
CA PHE A 340 -8.25 -24.96 38.17
C PHE A 340 -7.46 -25.00 36.86
N LEU A 341 -6.86 -26.14 36.55
CA LEU A 341 -6.16 -26.36 35.27
C LEU A 341 -7.13 -26.35 34.09
N MET A 342 -8.34 -26.90 34.22
CA MET A 342 -9.38 -26.86 33.17
C MET A 342 -9.85 -25.42 32.95
N THR A 343 -10.11 -24.64 34.00
CA THR A 343 -10.45 -23.21 33.86
C THR A 343 -9.36 -22.42 33.12
N TYR A 344 -8.09 -22.66 33.47
CA TYR A 344 -6.98 -22.07 32.75
C TYR A 344 -7.00 -22.44 31.27
N MET A 345 -7.23 -23.71 30.95
CA MET A 345 -7.29 -24.17 29.53
C MET A 345 -8.45 -23.52 28.78
N ASP A 346 -9.62 -23.37 29.40
CA ASP A 346 -10.77 -22.72 28.82
C ASP A 346 -10.49 -21.22 28.55
N GLU A 347 -9.82 -20.53 29.48
CA GLU A 347 -9.36 -19.16 29.30
C GLU A 347 -8.40 -19.02 28.13
N GLN A 348 -7.41 -19.92 28.03
CA GLN A 348 -6.44 -19.87 26.91
C GLN A 348 -7.08 -20.24 25.58
N ALA A 349 -7.98 -21.22 25.56
CA ALA A 349 -8.78 -21.55 24.38
C ALA A 349 -9.66 -20.36 23.94
N GLY A 350 -10.25 -19.62 24.91
CA GLY A 350 -10.98 -18.37 24.64
C GLY A 350 -10.11 -17.26 24.06
N ARG A 351 -8.79 -17.28 24.31
CA ARG A 351 -7.78 -16.42 23.67
C ARG A 351 -7.22 -16.99 22.37
N SER A 352 -7.90 -18.03 21.84
CA SER A 352 -7.54 -18.67 20.56
C SER A 352 -6.19 -19.37 20.55
N MET A 353 -5.72 -19.81 21.71
CA MET A 353 -4.51 -20.60 21.80
C MET A 353 -4.81 -22.08 21.54
N ARG A 354 -3.95 -22.71 20.77
CA ARG A 354 -3.91 -24.18 20.65
C ARG A 354 -3.17 -24.73 21.86
N LEU A 355 -3.84 -25.59 22.63
CA LEU A 355 -3.24 -26.19 23.80
C LEU A 355 -2.69 -27.58 23.49
N LEU A 356 -1.57 -27.93 24.10
CA LEU A 356 -0.90 -29.20 23.98
C LEU A 356 -0.44 -29.70 25.35
N GLY A 357 -0.90 -30.86 25.75
CA GLY A 357 -0.46 -31.50 27.00
C GLY A 357 0.77 -32.36 26.75
N VAL A 358 1.71 -32.39 27.73
CA VAL A 358 2.86 -33.29 27.79
C VAL A 358 2.81 -34.00 29.14
N ALA A 359 2.87 -35.33 29.11
CA ALA A 359 2.93 -36.20 30.30
C ALA A 359 3.96 -37.30 30.12
N LYS A 360 4.35 -37.96 31.19
CA LYS A 360 5.26 -39.12 31.20
C LYS A 360 4.74 -40.25 32.08
N CYS A 361 5.20 -41.46 31.84
CA CYS A 361 5.02 -42.63 32.68
C CYS A 361 6.24 -43.54 32.65
N ASP A 362 6.41 -44.32 33.71
CA ASP A 362 7.46 -45.36 33.74
C ASP A 362 6.98 -46.58 32.90
N GLY A 363 7.90 -47.16 32.12
CA GLY A 363 7.64 -48.35 31.29
C GLY A 363 7.50 -48.08 29.80
N ASP A 364 7.23 -49.16 29.03
CA ASP A 364 7.26 -49.17 27.56
C ASP A 364 5.92 -48.74 26.91
N THR A 365 4.85 -48.66 27.70
CA THR A 365 3.50 -48.40 27.15
C THR A 365 2.87 -47.18 27.82
N ALA A 366 2.21 -46.37 27.01
CA ALA A 366 1.47 -45.19 27.43
C ALA A 366 -0.06 -45.46 27.58
N ASP A 367 -0.49 -46.68 27.54
CA ASP A 367 -1.94 -47.05 27.48
C ASP A 367 -2.58 -47.14 28.86
N GLY A 368 -1.80 -47.03 29.97
CA GLY A 368 -2.27 -47.10 31.35
C GLY A 368 -2.82 -45.78 31.93
N GLU A 369 -3.51 -45.91 33.06
CA GLU A 369 -3.82 -44.79 33.97
C GLU A 369 -2.60 -44.51 34.87
N GLY A 370 -2.49 -43.30 35.45
CA GLY A 370 -1.39 -42.97 36.38
C GLY A 370 -0.27 -42.16 35.75
N LEU A 371 -0.55 -41.42 34.69
CA LEU A 371 0.42 -40.51 34.09
C LEU A 371 0.80 -39.35 35.02
N THR A 372 2.03 -38.87 34.87
CA THR A 372 2.51 -37.63 35.52
C THR A 372 2.49 -36.52 34.47
N LEU A 373 1.68 -35.46 34.68
CA LEU A 373 1.66 -34.30 33.81
C LEU A 373 2.97 -33.51 33.95
N VAL A 374 3.66 -33.29 32.83
CA VAL A 374 4.87 -32.47 32.77
C VAL A 374 4.49 -30.98 32.61
N CYS A 375 3.73 -30.67 31.57
CA CYS A 375 3.23 -29.30 31.33
C CYS A 375 2.07 -29.28 30.37
N VAL A 376 1.42 -28.10 30.29
CA VAL A 376 0.52 -27.69 29.22
C VAL A 376 1.17 -26.53 28.47
N LEU A 377 1.24 -26.64 27.17
CA LEU A 377 1.83 -25.64 26.26
C LEU A 377 0.71 -24.89 25.55
N ALA A 378 0.77 -23.57 25.57
CA ALA A 378 -0.10 -22.72 24.79
C ALA A 378 0.64 -22.22 23.53
N ILE A 379 0.06 -22.46 22.36
CA ILE A 379 0.66 -22.25 21.05
C ILE A 379 -0.28 -21.38 20.23
N ARG A 380 0.23 -20.34 19.60
CA ARG A 380 -0.54 -19.51 18.67
C ARG A 380 0.33 -18.89 17.59
N ASP A 381 -0.31 -18.30 16.61
CA ASP A 381 0.29 -17.37 15.67
C ASP A 381 0.24 -15.96 16.26
N ASN A 382 1.38 -15.38 16.58
CA ASN A 382 1.48 -14.10 17.29
C ASN A 382 1.19 -12.93 16.39
N VAL A 383 0.54 -11.91 16.94
CA VAL A 383 0.44 -10.59 16.29
C VAL A 383 1.84 -9.97 16.23
N ARG A 384 2.24 -9.49 15.06
CA ARG A 384 3.51 -8.77 14.90
C ARG A 384 3.47 -7.48 15.72
N LYS A 385 4.50 -7.21 16.50
CA LYS A 385 4.56 -5.98 17.32
C LYS A 385 4.48 -4.72 16.47
N GLU A 386 5.19 -4.71 15.35
CA GLU A 386 5.22 -3.61 14.39
C GLU A 386 3.85 -3.39 13.72
N ALA A 387 3.07 -4.45 13.51
CA ALA A 387 1.75 -4.34 12.90
C ALA A 387 0.75 -3.57 13.76
N VAL A 388 0.85 -3.65 15.09
CA VAL A 388 -0.04 -2.92 16.01
C VAL A 388 0.14 -1.41 15.85
N ASP A 389 1.39 -0.95 15.83
CA ASP A 389 1.70 0.47 15.66
C ASP A 389 1.34 0.95 14.25
N ALA A 390 1.69 0.18 13.21
CA ALA A 390 1.38 0.50 11.83
C ALA A 390 -0.15 0.55 11.56
N ILE A 391 -0.93 -0.38 12.12
CA ILE A 391 -2.40 -0.35 12.03
C ILE A 391 -2.95 0.92 12.69
N ARG A 392 -2.43 1.30 13.86
CA ARG A 392 -2.83 2.54 14.54
C ARG A 392 -2.55 3.75 13.67
N GLU A 393 -1.36 3.87 13.09
CA GLU A 393 -0.98 5.00 12.22
C GLU A 393 -1.83 5.07 10.94
N VAL A 394 -2.13 3.91 10.33
CA VAL A 394 -3.04 3.83 9.17
C VAL A 394 -4.47 4.24 9.55
N GLN A 395 -4.96 3.86 10.73
CA GLN A 395 -6.28 4.29 11.23
C GLN A 395 -6.30 5.80 11.56
N GLU A 396 -5.25 6.34 12.17
CA GLU A 396 -5.09 7.78 12.42
C GLU A 396 -5.01 8.58 11.10
N ALA A 397 -4.47 7.97 10.06
CA ALA A 397 -4.49 8.49 8.70
C ALA A 397 -5.90 8.51 8.05
N GLY A 398 -6.93 8.07 8.78
CA GLY A 398 -8.32 8.03 8.35
C GLY A 398 -8.67 6.87 7.43
N ILE A 399 -7.82 5.83 7.37
CA ILE A 399 -8.06 4.63 6.58
C ILE A 399 -8.68 3.56 7.48
N GLN A 400 -9.83 3.05 7.08
CA GLN A 400 -10.45 1.92 7.77
C GLN A 400 -9.67 0.64 7.45
N VAL A 401 -9.32 -0.14 8.47
CA VAL A 401 -8.69 -1.46 8.30
C VAL A 401 -9.69 -2.53 8.74
N VAL A 402 -9.92 -3.51 7.87
CA VAL A 402 -10.81 -4.65 8.09
C VAL A 402 -10.01 -5.94 7.92
N MET A 403 -9.95 -6.75 8.95
CA MET A 403 -9.30 -8.06 8.90
C MET A 403 -10.25 -9.08 8.27
N VAL A 404 -9.77 -9.81 7.25
CA VAL A 404 -10.51 -10.88 6.57
C VAL A 404 -9.71 -12.17 6.69
N THR A 405 -10.31 -13.23 7.27
CA THR A 405 -9.59 -14.46 7.59
C THR A 405 -10.46 -15.71 7.47
N GLY A 406 -9.85 -16.86 7.15
CA GLY A 406 -10.48 -18.17 7.22
C GLY A 406 -10.69 -18.72 8.64
N ASP A 407 -10.10 -18.09 9.66
CA ASP A 407 -10.20 -18.52 11.07
C ASP A 407 -11.62 -18.47 11.64
N ARG A 408 -11.80 -19.12 12.78
CA ARG A 408 -13.04 -19.03 13.57
C ARG A 408 -13.23 -17.62 14.13
N LYS A 409 -14.50 -17.23 14.36
CA LYS A 409 -14.87 -15.88 14.84
C LYS A 409 -14.17 -15.52 16.14
N GLU A 410 -14.09 -16.44 17.07
CA GLU A 410 -13.46 -16.24 18.38
C GLU A 410 -11.97 -15.91 18.22
N THR A 411 -11.25 -16.67 17.39
CA THR A 411 -9.85 -16.45 17.07
C THR A 411 -9.63 -15.09 16.40
N ALA A 412 -10.43 -14.81 15.39
CA ALA A 412 -10.35 -13.57 14.64
C ALA A 412 -10.61 -12.33 15.52
N VAL A 413 -11.63 -12.40 16.39
CA VAL A 413 -11.96 -11.31 17.33
C VAL A 413 -10.85 -11.11 18.37
N ALA A 414 -10.25 -12.19 18.91
CA ALA A 414 -9.14 -12.08 19.87
C ALA A 414 -7.92 -11.38 19.23
N ILE A 415 -7.53 -11.80 18.04
CA ILE A 415 -6.40 -11.20 17.28
C ILE A 415 -6.72 -9.74 16.92
N ALA A 416 -7.93 -9.45 16.45
CA ALA A 416 -8.35 -8.11 16.09
C ALA A 416 -8.35 -7.12 17.26
N LYS A 417 -8.70 -7.60 18.47
CA LYS A 417 -8.57 -6.80 19.71
C LYS A 417 -7.11 -6.52 20.04
N GLU A 418 -6.26 -7.51 19.96
CA GLU A 418 -4.82 -7.38 20.23
C GLU A 418 -4.14 -6.47 19.19
N ALA A 419 -4.51 -6.59 17.92
CA ALA A 419 -4.02 -5.73 16.84
C ALA A 419 -4.61 -4.30 16.86
N GLY A 420 -5.56 -4.00 17.74
CA GLY A 420 -6.18 -2.69 17.86
C GLY A 420 -7.16 -2.35 16.73
N LEU A 421 -7.78 -3.36 16.12
CA LEU A 421 -8.84 -3.18 15.11
C LEU A 421 -10.23 -3.01 15.76
N LEU A 422 -10.52 -3.79 16.81
CA LEU A 422 -11.77 -3.74 17.57
C LEU A 422 -11.55 -2.88 18.83
N LYS A 423 -12.05 -1.64 18.81
CA LYS A 423 -11.88 -0.66 19.90
C LYS A 423 -13.20 -0.17 20.50
N HIS A 424 -14.28 -0.15 19.69
CA HIS A 424 -15.54 0.46 20.06
C HIS A 424 -16.68 -0.57 20.08
N ASN A 425 -17.69 -0.32 20.88
CA ASN A 425 -18.88 -1.18 20.94
C ASN A 425 -19.68 -1.20 19.63
N THR A 426 -19.45 -0.22 18.75
CA THR A 426 -20.06 -0.13 17.42
C THR A 426 -19.31 -0.94 16.37
N ASP A 427 -18.11 -1.43 16.68
CA ASP A 427 -17.30 -2.21 15.74
C ASP A 427 -17.94 -3.58 15.52
N VAL A 428 -18.05 -3.99 14.25
CA VAL A 428 -18.77 -5.20 13.82
C VAL A 428 -17.78 -6.28 13.41
N ALA A 429 -18.05 -7.51 13.85
CA ALA A 429 -17.35 -8.72 13.42
C ALA A 429 -18.39 -9.72 12.88
N LEU A 430 -18.26 -10.10 11.60
CA LEU A 430 -19.15 -11.04 10.91
C LEU A 430 -18.43 -12.35 10.57
N THR A 431 -19.21 -13.43 10.49
CA THR A 431 -18.79 -14.66 9.81
C THR A 431 -19.23 -14.61 8.35
N SER A 432 -18.65 -15.49 7.50
CA SER A 432 -19.10 -15.67 6.11
C SER A 432 -20.60 -15.99 6.02
N ALA A 433 -21.14 -16.80 6.94
CA ALA A 433 -22.56 -17.15 6.98
C ALA A 433 -23.42 -15.90 7.28
N GLU A 434 -23.08 -15.12 8.32
CA GLU A 434 -23.78 -13.87 8.65
C GLU A 434 -23.64 -12.85 7.50
N LEU A 435 -22.51 -12.82 6.81
CA LEU A 435 -22.29 -11.96 5.63
C LEU A 435 -23.19 -12.37 4.45
N ALA A 436 -23.41 -13.69 4.25
CA ALA A 436 -24.24 -14.24 3.18
C ALA A 436 -25.74 -13.93 3.37
N GLU A 437 -26.18 -13.76 4.62
CA GLU A 437 -27.57 -13.38 4.95
C GLU A 437 -27.88 -11.93 4.61
N LEU A 438 -26.88 -11.05 4.53
CA LEU A 438 -27.04 -9.64 4.21
C LEU A 438 -27.17 -9.44 2.70
N SER A 439 -28.14 -8.64 2.27
CA SER A 439 -28.16 -8.07 0.93
C SER A 439 -26.99 -7.09 0.72
N ASP A 440 -26.65 -6.75 -0.52
CA ASP A 440 -25.58 -5.80 -0.80
C ASP A 440 -25.86 -4.41 -0.21
N ASP A 441 -27.11 -3.97 -0.19
CA ASP A 441 -27.50 -2.67 0.40
C ASP A 441 -27.43 -2.66 1.94
N GLU A 442 -27.70 -3.79 2.58
CA GLU A 442 -27.51 -3.94 4.04
C GLU A 442 -26.01 -4.01 4.37
N LEU A 443 -25.23 -4.75 3.59
CA LEU A 443 -23.78 -4.81 3.74
C LEU A 443 -23.14 -3.42 3.63
N LYS A 444 -23.56 -2.59 2.66
CA LYS A 444 -23.07 -1.21 2.52
C LYS A 444 -23.36 -0.34 3.75
N LYS A 445 -24.46 -0.59 4.45
CA LYS A 445 -24.79 0.13 5.71
C LYS A 445 -23.92 -0.31 6.89
N VAL A 446 -23.54 -1.59 6.93
CA VAL A 446 -22.71 -2.17 7.99
C VAL A 446 -21.22 -1.87 7.76
N LEU A 447 -20.81 -1.74 6.49
CA LEU A 447 -19.40 -1.63 6.07
C LEU A 447 -18.60 -0.54 6.82
N PRO A 448 -19.12 0.65 7.14
CA PRO A 448 -18.36 1.65 7.91
C PRO A 448 -17.92 1.20 9.29
N ASN A 449 -18.67 0.30 9.93
CA ASN A 449 -18.39 -0.23 11.26
C ASN A 449 -17.74 -1.63 11.22
N LEU A 450 -17.62 -2.24 10.04
CA LEU A 450 -17.03 -3.56 9.88
C LEU A 450 -15.53 -3.52 10.20
N ARG A 451 -15.06 -4.46 11.02
CA ARG A 451 -13.63 -4.60 11.39
C ARG A 451 -13.09 -5.99 11.16
N VAL A 452 -13.96 -7.01 11.19
CA VAL A 452 -13.54 -8.41 11.05
C VAL A 452 -14.54 -9.18 10.21
N VAL A 453 -14.02 -9.97 9.26
CA VAL A 453 -14.78 -11.03 8.57
C VAL A 453 -14.04 -12.34 8.78
N SER A 454 -14.71 -13.28 9.43
CA SER A 454 -14.17 -14.60 9.80
C SER A 454 -14.76 -15.71 8.96
N ARG A 455 -14.04 -16.83 8.78
CA ARG A 455 -14.39 -17.94 7.89
C ARG A 455 -14.69 -17.48 6.46
N ALA A 456 -14.00 -16.41 6.03
CA ALA A 456 -14.22 -15.79 4.75
C ALA A 456 -13.91 -16.73 3.58
N LEU A 457 -14.80 -16.75 2.60
CA LEU A 457 -14.60 -17.43 1.34
C LEU A 457 -13.98 -16.47 0.31
N PRO A 458 -13.33 -16.97 -0.75
CA PRO A 458 -12.81 -16.11 -1.83
C PRO A 458 -13.87 -15.18 -2.43
N THR A 459 -15.09 -15.68 -2.60
CA THR A 459 -16.24 -14.91 -3.10
C THR A 459 -16.66 -13.77 -2.15
N ASP A 460 -16.48 -13.95 -0.85
CA ASP A 460 -16.76 -12.89 0.14
C ASP A 460 -15.78 -11.74 -0.01
N LYS A 461 -14.49 -12.06 -0.24
CA LYS A 461 -13.44 -11.05 -0.46
C LYS A 461 -13.75 -10.18 -1.68
N SER A 462 -14.08 -10.77 -2.82
CA SER A 462 -14.50 -10.05 -4.04
C SER A 462 -15.79 -9.25 -3.85
N ARG A 463 -16.77 -9.78 -3.10
CA ARG A 463 -18.03 -9.08 -2.78
C ARG A 463 -17.81 -7.85 -1.90
N LEU A 464 -16.97 -7.98 -0.87
CA LEU A 464 -16.62 -6.86 0.02
C LEU A 464 -15.94 -5.73 -0.74
N VAL A 465 -14.98 -6.05 -1.60
CA VAL A 465 -14.31 -5.08 -2.46
C VAL A 465 -15.33 -4.35 -3.35
N ARG A 466 -16.20 -5.09 -4.04
CA ARG A 466 -17.24 -4.52 -4.91
C ARG A 466 -18.18 -3.57 -4.16
N CYS A 467 -18.76 -4.01 -3.04
CA CYS A 467 -19.68 -3.19 -2.24
C CYS A 467 -19.00 -1.92 -1.71
N ALA A 468 -17.73 -1.99 -1.31
CA ALA A 468 -16.96 -0.83 -0.88
C ALA A 468 -16.70 0.16 -2.04
N GLN A 469 -16.41 -0.38 -3.23
CA GLN A 469 -16.22 0.44 -4.44
C GLN A 469 -17.50 1.13 -4.90
N GLU A 470 -18.65 0.50 -4.73
CA GLU A 470 -19.97 1.10 -5.02
C GLU A 470 -20.32 2.27 -4.06
N LEU A 471 -19.71 2.30 -2.87
CA LEU A 471 -19.73 3.46 -1.96
C LEU A 471 -18.70 4.56 -2.35
N ASN A 472 -18.10 4.46 -3.53
CA ASN A 472 -17.07 5.38 -4.01
C ASN A 472 -15.81 5.43 -3.14
N LEU A 473 -15.56 4.39 -2.33
CA LEU A 473 -14.32 4.26 -1.56
C LEU A 473 -13.17 3.82 -2.46
N VAL A 474 -11.95 4.20 -2.09
CA VAL A 474 -10.71 3.66 -2.66
C VAL A 474 -10.30 2.48 -1.81
N VAL A 475 -10.31 1.30 -2.40
CA VAL A 475 -10.21 0.02 -1.70
C VAL A 475 -8.87 -0.64 -1.94
N GLY A 476 -8.18 -0.99 -0.86
CA GLY A 476 -7.00 -1.87 -0.87
C GLY A 476 -7.37 -3.28 -0.42
N MET A 477 -6.65 -4.27 -0.94
CA MET A 477 -6.77 -5.67 -0.54
C MET A 477 -5.39 -6.28 -0.39
N THR A 478 -5.15 -7.03 0.71
CA THR A 478 -3.95 -7.86 0.84
C THR A 478 -4.30 -9.34 0.62
N GLY A 479 -3.34 -10.11 0.14
CA GLY A 479 -3.50 -11.56 -0.01
C GLY A 479 -2.21 -12.24 -0.45
N ASP A 480 -2.14 -13.56 -0.20
CA ASP A 480 -0.97 -14.40 -0.50
C ASP A 480 -1.32 -15.62 -1.36
N GLY A 481 -2.60 -15.97 -1.44
CA GLY A 481 -3.07 -17.18 -2.11
C GLY A 481 -3.74 -16.94 -3.47
N VAL A 482 -3.92 -18.01 -4.20
CA VAL A 482 -4.73 -18.03 -5.44
C VAL A 482 -6.18 -17.62 -5.16
N ASN A 483 -6.69 -17.95 -3.98
CA ASN A 483 -8.01 -17.56 -3.47
C ASN A 483 -8.21 -16.06 -3.31
N ASP A 484 -7.11 -15.30 -3.16
CA ASP A 484 -7.15 -13.85 -3.00
C ASP A 484 -7.02 -13.10 -4.32
N SER A 485 -6.51 -13.79 -5.35
CA SER A 485 -6.18 -13.18 -6.64
C SER A 485 -7.34 -12.41 -7.29
N PRO A 486 -8.60 -12.89 -7.28
CA PRO A 486 -9.73 -12.12 -7.81
C PRO A 486 -9.98 -10.83 -7.02
N ALA A 487 -9.90 -10.89 -5.69
CA ALA A 487 -10.11 -9.72 -4.84
C ALA A 487 -8.94 -8.72 -4.95
N LEU A 488 -7.68 -9.21 -5.04
CA LEU A 488 -6.49 -8.41 -5.31
C LEU A 488 -6.61 -7.65 -6.63
N LYS A 489 -7.01 -8.35 -7.69
CA LYS A 489 -7.20 -7.77 -9.03
C LYS A 489 -8.34 -6.76 -9.06
N LYS A 490 -9.45 -7.02 -8.35
CA LYS A 490 -10.65 -6.18 -8.32
C LYS A 490 -10.49 -4.94 -7.46
N ALA A 491 -9.62 -4.97 -6.44
CA ALA A 491 -9.33 -3.83 -5.60
C ALA A 491 -8.76 -2.66 -6.42
N ASP A 492 -8.85 -1.44 -5.92
CA ASP A 492 -8.17 -0.28 -6.54
C ASP A 492 -6.65 -0.39 -6.41
N VAL A 493 -6.17 -1.06 -5.35
CA VAL A 493 -4.78 -1.49 -5.18
C VAL A 493 -4.72 -2.84 -4.49
N GLY A 494 -4.06 -3.81 -5.13
CA GLY A 494 -3.78 -5.14 -4.59
C GLY A 494 -2.37 -5.21 -4.01
N PHE A 495 -2.25 -5.59 -2.73
CA PHE A 495 -0.97 -5.85 -2.05
C PHE A 495 -0.77 -7.36 -1.95
N ALA A 496 0.08 -7.92 -2.79
CA ALA A 496 0.47 -9.32 -2.70
C ALA A 496 1.60 -9.51 -1.69
N MET A 497 1.58 -10.61 -0.93
CA MET A 497 2.67 -10.93 -0.01
C MET A 497 3.86 -11.55 -0.75
N GLY A 498 5.07 -11.29 -0.28
CA GLY A 498 6.31 -11.80 -0.86
C GLY A 498 6.42 -13.33 -0.80
N SER A 499 5.93 -13.93 0.28
CA SER A 499 5.81 -15.39 0.45
C SER A 499 4.64 -15.99 -0.34
N GLY A 500 3.76 -15.16 -0.91
CA GLY A 500 2.56 -15.58 -1.62
C GLY A 500 2.86 -16.26 -2.96
N THR A 501 1.80 -16.84 -3.54
CA THR A 501 1.86 -17.52 -4.84
C THR A 501 2.15 -16.53 -5.98
N GLU A 502 2.78 -17.00 -7.06
CA GLU A 502 3.02 -16.16 -8.24
C GLU A 502 1.72 -15.59 -8.83
N VAL A 503 0.62 -16.35 -8.76
CA VAL A 503 -0.70 -15.90 -9.23
C VAL A 503 -1.20 -14.71 -8.40
N ALA A 504 -0.99 -14.71 -7.09
CA ALA A 504 -1.34 -13.57 -6.23
C ALA A 504 -0.45 -12.35 -6.54
N LYS A 505 0.85 -12.56 -6.77
CA LYS A 505 1.80 -11.49 -7.13
C LYS A 505 1.46 -10.85 -8.49
N GLU A 506 1.08 -11.65 -9.48
CA GLU A 506 0.65 -11.15 -10.80
C GLU A 506 -0.70 -10.40 -10.73
N ALA A 507 -1.62 -10.86 -9.88
CA ALA A 507 -2.91 -10.18 -9.65
C ALA A 507 -2.72 -8.84 -8.93
N GLY A 508 -1.78 -8.76 -7.97
CA GLY A 508 -1.48 -7.57 -7.20
C GLY A 508 -0.84 -6.46 -8.02
N ASP A 509 -0.84 -5.26 -7.46
CA ASP A 509 -0.18 -4.09 -8.03
C ASP A 509 1.17 -3.83 -7.33
N ILE A 510 1.26 -4.21 -6.06
CA ILE A 510 2.42 -4.02 -5.19
C ILE A 510 2.69 -5.34 -4.45
N THR A 511 3.96 -5.76 -4.39
CA THR A 511 4.38 -6.90 -3.57
C THR A 511 5.12 -6.44 -2.32
N ILE A 512 4.69 -6.93 -1.16
CA ILE A 512 5.28 -6.68 0.15
C ILE A 512 6.26 -7.81 0.45
N LEU A 513 7.56 -7.55 0.24
CA LEU A 513 8.60 -8.59 0.23
C LEU A 513 8.84 -9.26 1.59
N ASP A 514 8.57 -8.56 2.68
CA ASP A 514 8.75 -9.03 4.06
C ASP A 514 7.44 -9.47 4.73
N ASP A 515 6.34 -9.53 3.99
CA ASP A 515 5.01 -9.89 4.45
C ASP A 515 4.52 -9.03 5.64
N ASN A 516 5.07 -7.84 5.87
CA ASN A 516 4.83 -7.04 7.06
C ASN A 516 3.83 -5.91 6.79
N PHE A 517 2.84 -5.75 7.65
CA PHE A 517 1.87 -4.66 7.59
C PHE A 517 2.55 -3.27 7.65
N LEU A 518 3.69 -3.13 8.34
CA LEU A 518 4.50 -1.92 8.37
C LEU A 518 4.94 -1.47 6.96
N SER A 519 5.26 -2.42 6.09
CA SER A 519 5.64 -2.12 4.70
C SER A 519 4.45 -1.65 3.86
N ILE A 520 3.22 -2.08 4.19
CA ILE A 520 1.97 -1.53 3.61
C ILE A 520 1.77 -0.08 4.05
N GLU A 521 1.97 0.24 5.34
CA GLU A 521 1.93 1.62 5.85
C GLU A 521 2.92 2.51 5.10
N LYS A 522 4.16 2.05 4.88
CA LYS A 522 5.15 2.78 4.09
C LYS A 522 4.70 2.98 2.63
N ALA A 523 4.08 1.97 2.00
CA ALA A 523 3.51 2.11 0.67
C ALA A 523 2.45 3.22 0.61
N ILE A 524 1.59 3.31 1.62
CA ILE A 524 0.59 4.38 1.76
C ILE A 524 1.27 5.75 1.91
N LEU A 525 2.30 5.85 2.76
CA LEU A 525 3.07 7.08 2.96
C LEU A 525 3.74 7.56 1.65
N TYR A 526 4.35 6.65 0.90
CA TYR A 526 4.96 6.96 -0.41
C TYR A 526 3.91 7.38 -1.44
N GLY A 527 2.75 6.73 -1.48
CA GLY A 527 1.64 7.13 -2.34
C GLY A 527 1.12 8.54 -2.02
N ARG A 528 0.98 8.87 -0.72
CA ARG A 528 0.62 10.22 -0.26
C ARG A 528 1.68 11.26 -0.62
N THR A 529 2.96 10.91 -0.47
CA THR A 529 4.08 11.77 -0.87
C THR A 529 4.03 12.07 -2.36
N MET A 530 3.77 11.05 -3.18
CA MET A 530 3.60 11.21 -4.62
C MET A 530 2.46 12.17 -4.95
N PHE A 531 1.29 12.01 -4.35
CA PHE A 531 0.15 12.90 -4.58
C PHE A 531 0.45 14.35 -4.18
N LYS A 532 1.15 14.56 -3.06
CA LYS A 532 1.61 15.88 -2.63
C LYS A 532 2.62 16.49 -3.62
N SER A 533 3.55 15.70 -4.14
CA SER A 533 4.52 16.13 -5.14
C SER A 533 3.83 16.56 -6.45
N ILE A 534 2.83 15.81 -6.90
CA ILE A 534 2.00 16.18 -8.07
C ILE A 534 1.30 17.53 -7.83
N ARG A 535 0.72 17.75 -6.65
CA ARG A 535 0.09 19.04 -6.31
C ARG A 535 1.06 20.21 -6.31
N LYS A 536 2.26 20.02 -5.75
CA LYS A 536 3.32 21.04 -5.73
C LYS A 536 3.75 21.42 -7.15
N PHE A 537 3.95 20.41 -7.99
CA PHE A 537 4.25 20.64 -9.40
C PHE A 537 3.11 21.35 -10.14
N LEU A 538 1.85 20.96 -9.89
CA LEU A 538 0.70 21.61 -10.51
C LEU A 538 0.58 23.08 -10.11
N ILE A 539 0.87 23.44 -8.86
CA ILE A 539 0.93 24.86 -8.44
C ILE A 539 1.99 25.60 -9.26
N PHE A 540 3.17 25.02 -9.39
CA PHE A 540 4.26 25.59 -10.18
C PHE A 540 3.84 25.77 -11.63
N GLN A 541 3.42 24.72 -12.30
CA GLN A 541 3.04 24.69 -13.70
C GLN A 541 1.88 25.64 -14.03
N LEU A 542 0.78 25.56 -13.24
CA LEU A 542 -0.37 26.41 -13.47
C LEU A 542 -0.03 27.90 -13.25
N THR A 543 0.91 28.21 -12.37
CA THR A 543 1.38 29.60 -12.21
C THR A 543 2.08 30.09 -13.48
N VAL A 544 2.96 29.25 -14.08
CA VAL A 544 3.62 29.54 -15.35
C VAL A 544 2.58 29.82 -16.42
N ASN A 545 1.62 28.91 -16.59
CA ASN A 545 0.61 29.00 -17.63
C ASN A 545 -0.30 30.23 -17.47
N VAL A 546 -0.74 30.52 -16.23
CA VAL A 546 -1.56 31.70 -15.96
C VAL A 546 -0.77 32.98 -16.24
N ALA A 547 0.51 33.06 -15.82
CA ALA A 547 1.36 34.23 -16.06
C ALA A 547 1.60 34.42 -17.57
N ALA A 548 1.92 33.35 -18.29
CA ALA A 548 2.15 33.41 -19.73
C ALA A 548 0.89 33.83 -20.50
N VAL A 549 -0.25 33.17 -20.21
CA VAL A 549 -1.54 33.48 -20.87
C VAL A 549 -1.96 34.94 -20.59
N LEU A 550 -1.88 35.39 -19.32
CA LEU A 550 -2.24 36.77 -19.00
C LEU A 550 -1.29 37.79 -19.62
N THR A 551 0.00 37.52 -19.67
CA THR A 551 0.97 38.42 -20.31
C THR A 551 0.71 38.51 -21.81
N CYS A 552 0.54 37.39 -22.52
CA CYS A 552 0.20 37.36 -23.93
C CYS A 552 -1.18 37.96 -24.24
N PHE A 553 -2.15 37.84 -23.34
CA PHE A 553 -3.48 38.42 -23.50
C PHE A 553 -3.48 39.94 -23.32
N LEU A 554 -2.77 40.45 -22.31
CA LEU A 554 -2.75 41.88 -22.01
C LEU A 554 -1.83 42.69 -22.94
N ALA A 555 -0.74 42.12 -23.43
CA ALA A 555 0.23 42.81 -24.29
C ALA A 555 -0.42 43.50 -25.50
N PRO A 556 -1.24 42.83 -26.32
CA PRO A 556 -1.91 43.46 -27.47
C PRO A 556 -2.87 44.57 -27.08
N LEU A 557 -3.49 44.48 -25.90
CA LEU A 557 -4.42 45.50 -25.40
C LEU A 557 -3.70 46.82 -25.08
N PHE A 558 -2.42 46.74 -24.68
CA PHE A 558 -1.57 47.91 -24.38
C PHE A 558 -0.75 48.37 -25.59
N GLY A 559 -0.90 47.78 -26.80
CA GLY A 559 -0.27 48.24 -28.00
C GLY A 559 0.99 47.51 -28.44
N GLU A 560 1.35 46.45 -27.75
CA GLU A 560 2.50 45.62 -28.07
C GLU A 560 2.02 44.28 -28.64
N ASN A 561 2.62 43.85 -29.76
CA ASN A 561 2.21 42.60 -30.40
C ASN A 561 2.72 41.40 -29.65
N GLU A 562 3.96 41.42 -29.17
CA GLU A 562 4.58 40.34 -28.40
C GLU A 562 5.52 40.91 -27.33
N ILE A 563 5.29 40.57 -26.05
CA ILE A 563 6.20 40.83 -24.93
C ILE A 563 7.06 39.58 -24.66
N LEU A 564 6.49 38.39 -24.85
CA LEU A 564 7.16 37.09 -24.78
C LEU A 564 6.90 36.37 -26.12
N THR A 565 7.96 35.90 -26.77
CA THR A 565 7.82 35.17 -28.04
C THR A 565 7.38 33.74 -27.82
N VAL A 566 6.75 33.12 -28.83
CA VAL A 566 6.35 31.70 -28.82
C VAL A 566 7.52 30.79 -28.49
N ILE A 567 8.70 31.07 -29.07
CA ILE A 567 9.92 30.28 -28.87
C ILE A 567 10.39 30.38 -27.38
N GLN A 568 10.37 31.58 -26.80
CA GLN A 568 10.68 31.76 -25.39
C GLN A 568 9.73 30.96 -24.49
N LEU A 569 8.43 30.98 -24.77
CA LEU A 569 7.43 30.20 -24.01
C LEU A 569 7.58 28.70 -24.16
N LEU A 570 7.91 28.20 -25.35
CA LEU A 570 8.24 26.79 -25.58
C LEU A 570 9.50 26.37 -24.81
N VAL A 571 10.53 27.20 -24.76
CA VAL A 571 11.75 26.94 -24.00
C VAL A 571 11.45 26.92 -22.50
N VAL A 572 10.61 27.83 -22.00
CA VAL A 572 10.15 27.84 -20.61
C VAL A 572 9.43 26.52 -20.31
N ASN A 573 8.43 26.14 -21.09
CA ASN A 573 7.65 24.92 -20.83
C ASN A 573 8.55 23.68 -20.89
N LEU A 574 9.37 23.53 -21.94
CA LEU A 574 10.21 22.34 -22.10
C LEU A 574 11.30 22.21 -21.04
N ALA A 575 12.09 23.28 -20.82
CA ALA A 575 13.24 23.24 -19.92
C ALA A 575 12.82 23.30 -18.44
N MET A 576 11.89 24.20 -18.10
CA MET A 576 11.49 24.38 -16.71
C MET A 576 10.61 23.22 -16.22
N ASP A 577 9.67 22.73 -17.03
CA ASP A 577 8.79 21.64 -16.64
C ASP A 577 9.56 20.34 -16.40
N THR A 578 10.51 20.03 -17.30
CA THR A 578 11.38 18.87 -17.16
C THR A 578 12.19 18.90 -15.85
N LEU A 579 12.86 20.02 -15.60
CA LEU A 579 13.69 20.19 -14.42
C LEU A 579 12.85 20.30 -13.14
N ALA A 580 11.71 20.99 -13.19
CA ALA A 580 10.76 21.07 -12.09
C ALA A 580 10.19 19.68 -11.72
N ALA A 581 9.92 18.82 -12.73
CA ALA A 581 9.49 17.44 -12.48
C ALA A 581 10.52 16.65 -11.64
N ILE A 582 11.81 16.81 -11.93
CA ILE A 582 12.90 16.21 -11.14
C ILE A 582 12.93 16.80 -9.72
N ALA A 583 12.81 18.11 -9.60
CA ALA A 583 12.86 18.82 -8.32
C ALA A 583 11.73 18.38 -7.37
N PHE A 584 10.50 18.42 -7.85
CA PHE A 584 9.31 18.03 -7.06
C PHE A 584 9.17 16.51 -6.93
N GLY A 585 9.68 15.72 -7.88
CA GLY A 585 9.73 14.26 -7.80
C GLY A 585 10.64 13.75 -6.69
N SER A 586 11.63 14.53 -6.29
CA SER A 586 12.61 14.17 -5.23
C SER A 586 12.18 14.57 -3.82
N GLU A 587 10.96 15.05 -3.61
CA GLU A 587 10.47 15.46 -2.28
C GLU A 587 10.52 14.30 -1.27
N PRO A 588 10.90 14.56 0.00
CA PRO A 588 10.98 13.53 1.02
C PRO A 588 9.58 13.07 1.46
N ALA A 589 9.47 11.78 1.83
CA ALA A 589 8.30 11.28 2.53
C ALA A 589 8.29 11.84 3.96
N LEU A 590 7.19 12.46 4.36
CA LEU A 590 7.03 13.10 5.66
C LEU A 590 5.86 12.43 6.40
N MET A 591 6.10 11.95 7.63
CA MET A 591 5.08 11.32 8.47
C MET A 591 3.87 12.23 8.75
N GLU A 592 4.01 13.55 8.61
CA GLU A 592 2.89 14.48 8.71
C GLU A 592 1.78 14.20 7.67
N TYR A 593 2.13 13.61 6.51
CA TYR A 593 1.14 13.22 5.49
C TYR A 593 0.22 12.10 5.95
N MET A 594 0.65 11.29 6.94
CA MET A 594 -0.18 10.26 7.56
C MET A 594 -1.22 10.83 8.55
N LYS A 595 -1.14 12.11 8.89
CA LYS A 595 -2.15 12.79 9.73
C LYS A 595 -3.33 13.36 8.93
N GLU A 596 -3.26 13.33 7.61
CA GLU A 596 -4.32 13.83 6.74
C GLU A 596 -5.32 12.71 6.41
N LYS A 597 -6.59 13.07 6.32
CA LYS A 597 -7.65 12.13 5.88
C LYS A 597 -7.52 11.81 4.40
N PRO A 598 -7.97 10.62 3.97
CA PRO A 598 -8.02 10.26 2.56
C PRO A 598 -8.81 11.25 1.72
N ILE A 599 -8.35 11.48 0.50
CA ILE A 599 -9.01 12.37 -0.45
C ILE A 599 -10.02 11.56 -1.26
N ALA A 600 -11.27 12.00 -1.31
CA ALA A 600 -12.31 11.33 -2.07
C ALA A 600 -11.88 11.09 -3.54
N ARG A 601 -12.35 9.99 -4.12
CA ARG A 601 -11.97 9.54 -5.46
C ARG A 601 -12.22 10.60 -6.54
N ASP A 602 -13.36 11.31 -6.45
CA ASP A 602 -13.84 12.32 -7.41
C ASP A 602 -13.47 13.76 -7.02
N ALA A 603 -12.78 13.97 -5.89
CA ALA A 603 -12.37 15.29 -5.44
C ALA A 603 -11.42 15.96 -6.43
N SER A 604 -11.54 17.27 -6.59
CA SER A 604 -10.62 18.05 -7.42
C SER A 604 -9.19 17.97 -6.88
N ILE A 605 -8.22 17.76 -7.78
CA ILE A 605 -6.80 17.79 -7.42
C ILE A 605 -6.35 19.20 -7.03
N VAL A 606 -6.91 20.22 -7.67
CA VAL A 606 -6.65 21.64 -7.39
C VAL A 606 -7.64 22.12 -6.36
N THR A 607 -7.12 22.57 -5.22
CA THR A 607 -7.93 23.16 -4.14
C THR A 607 -8.05 24.67 -4.28
N GLY A 608 -9.02 25.26 -3.57
CA GLY A 608 -9.17 26.74 -3.56
C GLY A 608 -7.91 27.46 -3.05
N LYS A 609 -7.16 26.88 -2.11
CA LYS A 609 -5.88 27.44 -1.65
C LYS A 609 -4.81 27.40 -2.73
N MET A 610 -4.69 26.30 -3.47
CA MET A 610 -3.79 26.18 -4.62
C MET A 610 -4.14 27.20 -5.69
N MET A 611 -5.43 27.34 -6.02
CA MET A 611 -5.90 28.32 -7.00
C MET A 611 -5.60 29.75 -6.57
N SER A 612 -5.77 30.08 -5.29
CA SER A 612 -5.37 31.40 -4.75
C SER A 612 -3.87 31.67 -4.93
N GLN A 613 -3.03 30.67 -4.72
CA GLN A 613 -1.57 30.78 -4.95
C GLN A 613 -1.25 31.00 -6.41
N VAL A 614 -1.81 30.18 -7.29
CA VAL A 614 -1.62 30.28 -8.74
C VAL A 614 -2.03 31.66 -9.26
N VAL A 615 -3.20 32.16 -8.86
CA VAL A 615 -3.72 33.46 -9.30
C VAL A 615 -2.84 34.62 -8.78
N VAL A 616 -2.52 34.64 -7.48
CA VAL A 616 -1.72 35.74 -6.91
C VAL A 616 -0.30 35.76 -7.50
N SER A 617 0.36 34.61 -7.59
CA SER A 617 1.71 34.53 -8.18
C SER A 617 1.68 34.82 -9.69
N GLY A 618 0.69 34.31 -10.43
CA GLY A 618 0.51 34.57 -11.86
C GLY A 618 0.27 36.05 -12.16
N LEU A 619 -0.63 36.71 -11.40
CA LEU A 619 -0.89 38.14 -11.52
C LEU A 619 0.36 38.98 -11.19
N TYR A 620 1.13 38.59 -10.16
CA TYR A 620 2.38 39.26 -9.85
C TYR A 620 3.37 39.19 -11.01
N ILE A 621 3.61 37.97 -11.57
CA ILE A 621 4.53 37.79 -12.68
C ILE A 621 4.07 38.60 -13.91
N THR A 622 2.78 38.59 -14.22
CA THR A 622 2.20 39.38 -15.33
C THR A 622 2.41 40.88 -15.10
N ALA A 623 2.07 41.37 -13.89
CA ALA A 623 2.23 42.79 -13.56
C ALA A 623 3.70 43.23 -13.66
N MET A 624 4.63 42.40 -13.22
CA MET A 624 6.08 42.64 -13.31
C MET A 624 6.53 42.73 -14.76
N CYS A 625 6.10 41.79 -15.65
CA CYS A 625 6.41 41.87 -17.08
C CYS A 625 5.90 43.14 -17.76
N LEU A 626 4.67 43.55 -17.43
CA LEU A 626 4.08 44.79 -17.92
C LEU A 626 4.80 46.03 -17.36
N CYS A 627 5.15 46.01 -16.07
CA CYS A 627 5.89 47.13 -15.47
C CYS A 627 7.28 47.33 -16.12
N ILE A 628 8.02 46.25 -16.38
CA ILE A 628 9.31 46.33 -17.07
C ILE A 628 9.11 46.93 -18.48
N ARG A 629 8.04 46.56 -19.18
CA ARG A 629 7.80 47.02 -20.53
C ARG A 629 7.28 48.44 -20.62
N PHE A 630 6.47 48.94 -19.68
CA PHE A 630 5.74 50.21 -19.79
C PHE A 630 6.16 51.29 -18.78
N VAL A 631 6.91 50.97 -17.75
CA VAL A 631 7.32 51.96 -16.71
C VAL A 631 8.67 52.58 -17.07
N PRO A 632 8.73 53.90 -17.46
CA PRO A 632 9.98 54.54 -17.85
C PRO A 632 11.11 54.49 -16.82
N ALA A 633 10.77 54.58 -15.52
CA ALA A 633 11.77 54.50 -14.45
C ALA A 633 12.50 53.15 -14.43
N LEU A 634 11.79 52.01 -14.69
CA LEU A 634 12.40 50.68 -14.80
C LEU A 634 13.20 50.54 -16.10
N GLN A 635 12.74 51.11 -17.20
CA GLN A 635 13.44 51.10 -18.47
C GLN A 635 14.80 51.84 -18.36
N HIS A 636 14.84 52.99 -17.69
CA HIS A 636 16.09 53.71 -17.40
C HIS A 636 17.01 52.89 -16.48
N LEU A 637 16.46 52.28 -15.43
CA LEU A 637 17.23 51.47 -14.48
C LEU A 637 17.85 50.22 -15.14
N LEU A 638 17.17 49.65 -16.13
CA LEU A 638 17.65 48.54 -16.94
C LEU A 638 18.65 48.95 -18.01
N GLY A 639 18.81 50.25 -18.26
CA GLY A 639 19.69 50.76 -19.31
C GLY A 639 19.12 50.65 -20.72
N ALA A 640 17.79 50.54 -20.85
CA ALA A 640 17.13 50.38 -22.16
C ALA A 640 17.01 51.70 -22.97
N TRP A 641 17.38 52.81 -22.41
CA TRP A 641 17.43 54.10 -23.10
C TRP A 641 18.86 54.40 -23.56
N SER A 642 19.13 54.27 -24.86
CA SER A 642 20.40 54.63 -25.50
C SER A 642 20.18 55.78 -26.51
N THR A 643 20.86 56.91 -26.31
CA THR A 643 20.80 58.09 -27.18
C THR A 643 19.38 58.60 -27.49
N GLY A 644 18.43 58.46 -26.55
CA GLY A 644 17.04 58.87 -26.75
C GLY A 644 16.13 57.87 -27.47
N VAL A 645 16.64 56.70 -27.82
CA VAL A 645 15.86 55.62 -28.45
C VAL A 645 15.70 54.48 -27.44
N LEU A 646 14.48 53.96 -27.33
CA LEU A 646 14.16 52.85 -26.48
C LEU A 646 14.58 51.51 -27.15
N ASP A 647 15.47 50.78 -26.52
CA ASP A 647 15.87 49.43 -26.93
C ASP A 647 14.83 48.40 -26.51
N THR A 648 13.98 48.01 -27.45
CA THR A 648 12.90 47.05 -27.24
C THR A 648 13.41 45.64 -27.07
N THR A 649 14.54 45.27 -27.73
CA THR A 649 15.13 43.93 -27.63
C THR A 649 15.73 43.68 -26.24
N LEU A 650 16.44 44.71 -25.71
CA LEU A 650 16.96 44.66 -24.35
C LEU A 650 15.82 44.53 -23.31
N LEU A 651 14.71 45.25 -23.50
CA LEU A 651 13.53 45.09 -22.64
C LEU A 651 12.90 43.72 -22.72
N ASN A 652 12.79 43.14 -23.91
CA ASN A 652 12.30 41.77 -24.08
C ASN A 652 13.22 40.78 -23.36
N SER A 653 14.54 40.95 -23.44
CA SER A 653 15.54 40.18 -22.72
C SER A 653 15.35 40.30 -21.19
N ALA A 654 15.13 41.50 -20.67
CA ALA A 654 14.88 41.73 -19.26
C ALA A 654 13.56 41.12 -18.78
N VAL A 655 12.48 41.21 -19.58
CA VAL A 655 11.20 40.55 -19.29
C VAL A 655 11.38 39.03 -19.23
N PHE A 656 12.00 38.44 -20.25
CA PHE A 656 12.24 36.99 -20.32
C PHE A 656 13.10 36.50 -19.14
N ALA A 657 14.20 37.21 -18.82
CA ALA A 657 15.05 36.88 -17.68
C ALA A 657 14.27 36.94 -16.35
N THR A 658 13.51 38.02 -16.15
CA THR A 658 12.74 38.21 -14.90
C THR A 658 11.61 37.22 -14.79
N PHE A 659 10.93 36.88 -15.89
CA PHE A 659 9.88 35.85 -15.95
C PHE A 659 10.43 34.49 -15.51
N MET A 660 11.54 34.02 -16.09
CA MET A 660 12.15 32.74 -15.72
C MET A 660 12.66 32.73 -14.28
N MET A 661 13.29 33.82 -13.77
CA MET A 661 13.72 33.90 -12.38
C MET A 661 12.55 33.85 -11.40
N ALA A 662 11.49 34.61 -11.68
CA ALA A 662 10.32 34.65 -10.82
C ALA A 662 9.64 33.27 -10.72
N ILE A 663 9.57 32.54 -11.83
CA ILE A 663 9.07 31.17 -11.83
C ILE A 663 9.99 30.27 -11.01
N SER A 664 11.32 30.34 -11.17
CA SER A 664 12.28 29.56 -10.40
C SER A 664 12.13 29.82 -8.90
N PHE A 665 11.98 31.09 -8.48
CA PHE A 665 11.74 31.45 -7.09
C PHE A 665 10.35 31.02 -6.60
N ASN A 666 9.32 31.02 -7.47
CA ASN A 666 8.01 30.47 -7.15
C ASN A 666 8.05 28.96 -6.83
N GLY A 667 9.07 28.25 -7.30
CA GLY A 667 9.32 26.87 -6.91
C GLY A 667 9.45 26.70 -5.39
N PHE A 668 10.08 27.64 -4.66
CA PHE A 668 10.13 27.60 -3.20
C PHE A 668 8.75 27.80 -2.57
N ASN A 669 7.92 28.65 -3.14
CA ASN A 669 6.55 28.88 -2.68
C ASN A 669 5.66 27.65 -2.88
N ALA A 670 5.82 26.94 -4.01
CA ALA A 670 5.03 25.76 -4.36
C ALA A 670 5.37 24.55 -3.48
N ARG A 671 6.59 24.47 -2.90
CA ARG A 671 7.04 23.31 -2.11
C ARG A 671 6.28 23.09 -0.81
N THR A 672 5.83 24.15 -0.15
CA THR A 672 5.20 24.05 1.17
C THR A 672 3.88 24.81 1.22
N GLU A 673 2.94 24.30 1.99
CA GLU A 673 1.69 25.01 2.32
C GLU A 673 1.86 25.96 3.50
N HIS A 674 2.99 25.88 4.25
CA HIS A 674 3.32 26.69 5.40
C HIS A 674 3.92 28.03 4.99
N THR A 675 4.01 28.96 5.94
CA THR A 675 4.56 30.30 5.70
C THR A 675 6.07 30.30 5.47
N ASN A 676 6.79 29.29 5.97
CA ASN A 676 8.24 29.16 5.74
C ASN A 676 8.52 28.45 4.40
N PRO A 677 8.97 29.13 3.34
CA PRO A 677 9.23 28.50 2.03
C PRO A 677 10.47 27.59 2.02
N PHE A 678 11.32 27.70 3.04
CA PHE A 678 12.58 26.93 3.16
C PHE A 678 12.45 25.69 4.07
N GLU A 679 11.24 25.36 4.51
CA GLU A 679 10.98 24.22 5.37
C GLU A 679 11.42 22.91 4.68
N HIS A 680 12.09 22.02 5.44
CA HIS A 680 12.63 20.74 4.97
C HIS A 680 13.55 20.81 3.72
N LEU A 681 14.06 21.99 3.38
CA LEU A 681 14.90 22.19 2.19
C LEU A 681 16.18 21.33 2.21
N GLY A 682 16.78 21.16 3.39
CA GLY A 682 17.99 20.34 3.56
C GLY A 682 17.79 18.85 3.26
N ARG A 683 16.55 18.36 3.27
CA ARG A 683 16.20 16.98 2.92
C ARG A 683 15.98 16.75 1.41
N ASN A 684 15.86 17.83 0.61
CA ASN A 684 15.72 17.78 -0.84
C ASN A 684 16.87 18.53 -1.54
N LYS A 685 18.04 17.90 -1.58
CA LYS A 685 19.22 18.49 -2.26
C LYS A 685 19.04 18.62 -3.77
N ASN A 686 18.26 17.71 -4.38
CA ASN A 686 17.98 17.74 -5.82
C ASN A 686 17.19 19.00 -6.20
N PHE A 687 16.28 19.46 -5.36
CA PHE A 687 15.55 20.71 -5.60
C PHE A 687 16.50 21.89 -5.71
N LEU A 688 17.47 22.04 -4.77
CA LEU A 688 18.45 23.12 -4.82
C LEU A 688 19.34 23.05 -6.05
N LEU A 689 19.79 21.83 -6.41
CA LEU A 689 20.60 21.61 -7.60
C LEU A 689 19.83 22.01 -8.87
N VAL A 690 18.55 21.64 -8.95
CA VAL A 690 17.70 21.97 -10.11
C VAL A 690 17.44 23.48 -10.19
N ILE A 691 17.13 24.17 -9.09
CA ILE A 691 16.96 25.61 -9.11
C ILE A 691 18.26 26.30 -9.52
N GLY A 692 19.40 25.84 -9.01
CA GLY A 692 20.70 26.33 -9.46
C GLY A 692 20.94 26.12 -10.97
N ALA A 693 20.61 24.93 -11.47
CA ALA A 693 20.71 24.63 -12.92
C ALA A 693 19.78 25.53 -13.76
N LEU A 694 18.56 25.79 -13.31
CA LEU A 694 17.62 26.70 -13.97
C LEU A 694 18.17 28.13 -14.04
N LEU A 695 18.76 28.63 -12.95
CA LEU A 695 19.38 29.95 -12.93
C LEU A 695 20.59 30.05 -13.88
N VAL A 696 21.38 28.99 -13.99
CA VAL A 696 22.49 28.94 -14.96
C VAL A 696 21.97 28.85 -16.40
N LEU A 697 21.00 27.99 -16.67
CA LEU A 697 20.42 27.84 -18.01
C LEU A 697 19.81 29.15 -18.50
N GLN A 698 19.05 29.86 -17.68
CA GLN A 698 18.47 31.13 -18.08
C GLN A 698 19.52 32.20 -18.36
N PHE A 699 20.61 32.23 -17.56
CA PHE A 699 21.75 33.11 -17.85
C PHE A 699 22.35 32.81 -19.22
N LEU A 700 22.54 31.53 -19.56
CA LEU A 700 23.03 31.10 -20.86
C LEU A 700 22.07 31.48 -21.99
N PHE A 701 20.77 31.27 -21.82
CA PHE A 701 19.76 31.60 -22.83
C PHE A 701 19.67 33.08 -23.13
N VAL A 702 19.71 33.94 -22.10
CA VAL A 702 19.66 35.40 -22.28
C VAL A 702 20.98 35.94 -22.85
N THR A 703 22.12 35.32 -22.46
CA THR A 703 23.43 35.82 -22.92
C THR A 703 23.79 35.36 -24.36
N PHE A 704 23.43 34.11 -24.69
CA PHE A 704 23.85 33.47 -25.94
C PHE A 704 22.70 33.15 -26.92
N GLY A 705 21.44 33.34 -26.53
CA GLY A 705 20.27 33.00 -27.32
C GLY A 705 20.09 33.84 -28.59
N GLY A 706 20.59 35.09 -28.57
CA GLY A 706 20.63 35.98 -29.73
C GLY A 706 19.31 36.05 -30.50
N ALA A 707 19.40 35.98 -31.81
CA ALA A 707 18.25 36.06 -32.72
C ALA A 707 17.23 34.91 -32.54
N VAL A 708 17.66 33.72 -32.11
CA VAL A 708 16.76 32.57 -31.95
C VAL A 708 15.76 32.81 -30.85
N LEU A 709 16.20 33.38 -29.73
CA LEU A 709 15.34 33.71 -28.61
C LEU A 709 14.91 35.17 -28.58
N SER A 710 15.28 35.96 -29.58
CA SER A 710 15.01 37.40 -29.63
C SER A 710 15.49 38.13 -28.38
N VAL A 711 16.74 37.85 -27.94
CA VAL A 711 17.35 38.40 -26.73
C VAL A 711 18.71 39.02 -27.05
N GLU A 712 19.10 40.00 -26.19
CA GLU A 712 20.41 40.59 -26.13
C GLU A 712 21.01 40.43 -24.72
N PRO A 713 22.35 40.35 -24.61
CA PRO A 713 23.02 40.26 -23.31
C PRO A 713 22.70 41.42 -22.39
N LEU A 714 22.27 41.12 -21.17
CA LEU A 714 21.99 42.13 -20.12
C LEU A 714 23.25 42.56 -19.39
N SER A 715 23.31 43.85 -19.00
CA SER A 715 24.33 44.35 -18.10
C SER A 715 24.21 43.75 -16.69
N TRP A 716 25.27 43.71 -15.92
CA TRP A 716 25.23 43.21 -14.54
C TRP A 716 24.25 43.96 -13.64
N THR A 717 24.07 45.26 -13.88
CA THR A 717 23.07 46.08 -13.19
C THR A 717 21.65 45.65 -13.58
N ALA A 718 21.39 45.41 -14.83
CA ALA A 718 20.09 44.90 -15.29
C ALA A 718 19.78 43.49 -14.71
N TRP A 719 20.77 42.59 -14.67
CA TRP A 719 20.63 41.29 -14.02
C TRP A 719 20.26 41.43 -12.52
N LEU A 720 20.90 42.36 -11.79
CA LEU A 720 20.59 42.58 -10.38
C LEU A 720 19.16 43.12 -10.19
N VAL A 721 18.73 44.06 -11.02
CA VAL A 721 17.35 44.60 -11.01
C VAL A 721 16.34 43.49 -11.27
N CYS A 722 16.54 42.69 -12.32
CA CYS A 722 15.69 41.53 -12.67
C CYS A 722 15.61 40.52 -11.49
N LEU A 723 16.75 40.21 -10.85
CA LEU A 723 16.83 39.32 -9.71
C LEU A 723 16.01 39.83 -8.52
N LEU A 724 16.18 41.13 -8.16
CA LEU A 724 15.46 41.72 -7.03
C LEU A 724 13.95 41.73 -7.26
N ILE A 725 13.51 42.12 -8.46
CA ILE A 725 12.09 42.13 -8.81
C ILE A 725 11.54 40.67 -8.75
N ALA A 726 12.23 39.69 -9.37
CA ALA A 726 11.79 38.32 -9.37
C ALA A 726 11.72 37.72 -7.96
N PHE A 727 12.66 38.08 -7.07
CA PHE A 727 12.70 37.56 -5.69
C PHE A 727 11.49 38.00 -4.85
N LEU A 728 10.86 39.16 -5.16
CA LEU A 728 9.67 39.61 -4.42
C LEU A 728 8.48 38.68 -4.47
N ILE A 729 8.46 37.69 -5.39
CA ILE A 729 7.39 36.65 -5.42
C ILE A 729 7.36 35.81 -4.13
N ILE A 730 8.51 35.65 -3.45
CA ILE A 730 8.58 34.90 -2.19
C ILE A 730 7.84 35.62 -1.06
N PRO A 731 8.18 36.87 -0.70
CA PRO A 731 7.47 37.59 0.38
C PRO A 731 5.98 37.83 0.07
N ILE A 732 5.59 38.00 -1.21
CA ILE A 732 4.20 38.16 -1.60
C ILE A 732 3.40 36.89 -1.26
N ASP A 733 3.93 35.71 -1.56
CA ASP A 733 3.27 34.44 -1.23
C ASP A 733 3.25 34.17 0.29
N ILE A 734 4.29 34.55 1.01
CA ILE A 734 4.32 34.48 2.49
C ILE A 734 3.16 35.32 3.08
N ILE A 735 2.96 36.54 2.59
CA ILE A 735 1.84 37.40 3.01
C ILE A 735 0.50 36.73 2.68
N ARG A 736 0.33 36.23 1.47
CA ARG A 736 -0.87 35.49 1.06
C ARG A 736 -1.15 34.31 2.00
N LYS A 737 -0.14 33.47 2.29
CA LYS A 737 -0.24 32.33 3.20
C LYS A 737 -0.65 32.76 4.61
N ALA A 738 -0.05 33.84 5.13
CA ALA A 738 -0.37 34.40 6.45
C ALA A 738 -1.83 34.88 6.53
N ILE A 739 -2.36 35.52 5.48
CA ILE A 739 -3.75 35.96 5.41
C ILE A 739 -4.72 34.78 5.34
N THR A 740 -4.39 33.77 4.52
CA THR A 740 -5.25 32.59 4.33
C THR A 740 -5.24 31.64 5.53
N SER A 741 -4.17 31.60 6.33
CA SER A 741 -4.09 30.81 7.55
C SER A 741 -4.92 31.39 8.70
N LYS A 742 -5.13 32.70 8.76
CA LYS A 742 -5.95 33.40 9.79
C LYS A 742 -7.45 33.22 9.58
N LYS A 743 -7.89 32.70 8.43
CA LYS A 743 -9.31 32.47 8.12
C LYS A 743 -9.81 31.05 8.49
N LYS A 744 -9.01 30.27 9.18
CA LYS A 744 -9.39 29.01 9.86
C LYS A 744 -9.62 29.33 11.34
#